data_32214a88c8dc63732ff2f2ce32e9a81d
#
_entry.id   32214a88c8dc63732ff2f2ce32e9a81d
#
_cell.length_a   1.000
_cell.length_b   1.000
_cell.length_c   1.000
_cell.angle_alpha   90.00
_cell.angle_beta   90.00
_cell.angle_gamma   90.00
#
_symmetry.space_group_name_H-M   'P 1'
#
loop_
_entity.id
_entity.type
_entity.pdbx_description
1 polymer ?
#
loop_
_entity_poly.entity_id
_entity_poly.type
_entity_poly.pdbx_seq_one_letter_code
_entity_poly.pdbx_strand_id
1 'polypeptide(L)'
;TVDIQTPVDKIFLSKGRFILNKDNKLFLLNPDFTVSQCIELDSSKPVSQVILAENKMYVSFIEGGCIHYDLKKNTFTYLNELSSQLSVFTLYSGSQNILWIGTDGQGLIQLYHYDSLFETVHTSHPVRCFCEDEDGNILLGTKGSGIKLLNPATKELTDYLNESKGLISNSVYALRRNKANDIFIGTEGNGINILNVATGRLEKLEIPDKYPPFKAVYNIYFTNNDSLLWVGTSENGLIKINISREQGRYHVKGFRQYNSSDKNISLNNDVVYAITSDPEDNMLWFGTRGGGLNCINMKDNSIKSLEDMDSRILLTNNDVLCLLRDDANIWIGTSYGLNELKKEENDFRLIQYADEKLNNKTIHGILKDHEGKIWISTNQGLSSLNVKNNKIDNYTLNDGLQNDEFSDGAFFKDHRDFLYFGGVSGFSYFNPRNIHLREFNPPLILSSLKIYNTVQDINERIRKGVLKLSYEERFMTFNFIAKDFINNENCEYAYRLKNHSDDWVEIGNNPNIIFTQLPPGEYQLEVKSTNGDKVWGDNVYRLTIKVGYPWWLSVPALIIYAILCIIIFYITKSVIKNRIRLSRQVLIAQVEKRHEQKIYESRLNFFTNVAHEFFTPLTLIYTPAQHLLEQDGLDGSTKKYLQIIKNNAERMQKLISELMEFRKTKSSNMDLHPENVNVKSLMEYASNNYVDILKENKIDFKVETHDTSEIYSDRNALEKIIFNFLSNAFKYTPRYGYIHVEISQNEPDKTLYLLVRNSGKGLTEQQMAEIFDKYKIFDTPKLGNSVSIGRV
;
A
#
# COMPACT_ATOMS: atom_id res chain seq x y z
N THR A 1 29.99 -33.77 53.64
CA THR A 1 28.68 -34.35 54.01
C THR A 1 27.98 -33.35 54.91
N VAL A 2 26.88 -32.78 54.46
CA VAL A 2 25.98 -32.02 55.35
C VAL A 2 25.28 -33.07 56.19
N ASP A 3 25.62 -33.15 57.48
CA ASP A 3 24.89 -33.96 58.44
C ASP A 3 23.56 -33.19 58.73
N ILE A 4 22.57 -33.47 57.91
CA ILE A 4 21.23 -32.90 58.06
C ILE A 4 20.49 -33.85 59.04
N GLN A 5 20.67 -33.64 60.34
CA GLN A 5 20.04 -34.39 61.41
C GLN A 5 18.51 -34.24 61.47
N THR A 6 17.92 -33.38 60.64
CA THR A 6 16.47 -33.10 60.57
C THR A 6 15.95 -33.22 59.13
N PRO A 7 14.66 -33.54 58.92
CA PRO A 7 14.09 -33.63 57.59
C PRO A 7 14.24 -32.34 56.76
N VAL A 8 14.49 -32.49 55.49
CA VAL A 8 14.51 -31.39 54.48
C VAL A 8 13.10 -31.19 54.00
N ASP A 9 12.65 -29.91 53.92
CA ASP A 9 11.29 -29.58 53.45
C ASP A 9 11.10 -29.89 51.99
N LYS A 10 12.03 -29.42 51.13
CA LYS A 10 12.02 -29.68 49.67
C LYS A 10 13.42 -29.77 49.11
N ILE A 11 13.53 -30.52 47.99
CA ILE A 11 14.75 -30.63 47.20
C ILE A 11 14.45 -30.20 45.79
N PHE A 12 15.25 -29.27 45.30
CA PHE A 12 15.15 -28.79 43.92
C PHE A 12 16.40 -29.17 43.14
N LEU A 13 16.23 -29.48 41.87
CA LEU A 13 17.32 -29.71 40.93
C LEU A 13 17.29 -28.63 39.86
N SER A 14 18.34 -27.85 39.76
CA SER A 14 18.47 -26.82 38.74
C SER A 14 19.88 -26.72 38.19
N LYS A 15 20.04 -26.72 36.86
CA LYS A 15 21.35 -26.73 36.18
C LYS A 15 22.36 -27.75 36.73
N GLY A 16 21.87 -28.95 37.06
CA GLY A 16 22.71 -30.03 37.60
C GLY A 16 23.17 -29.87 39.07
N ARG A 17 22.64 -28.84 39.78
CA ARG A 17 22.92 -28.61 41.19
C ARG A 17 21.69 -28.91 42.03
N PHE A 18 21.89 -29.54 43.18
CA PHE A 18 20.84 -29.71 44.18
C PHE A 18 20.75 -28.49 45.09
N ILE A 19 19.52 -28.07 45.38
CA ILE A 19 19.21 -27.01 46.32
C ILE A 19 18.25 -27.57 47.35
N LEU A 20 18.66 -27.55 48.60
CA LEU A 20 17.83 -28.04 49.72
C LEU A 20 17.16 -26.84 50.39
N ASN A 21 15.85 -26.92 50.59
CA ASN A 21 15.11 -26.01 51.44
C ASN A 21 14.88 -26.67 52.78
N LYS A 22 15.30 -25.98 53.86
CA LYS A 22 15.12 -26.40 55.21
C LYS A 22 15.06 -25.19 56.15
N ASP A 23 14.05 -25.12 56.99
CA ASP A 23 13.91 -24.09 58.04
C ASP A 23 14.12 -22.67 57.50
N ASN A 24 13.46 -22.36 56.37
CA ASN A 24 13.58 -21.04 55.67
C ASN A 24 14.99 -20.71 55.13
N LYS A 25 15.85 -21.71 55.01
CA LYS A 25 17.21 -21.58 54.46
C LYS A 25 17.34 -22.41 53.18
N LEU A 26 18.03 -21.88 52.20
CA LEU A 26 18.37 -22.58 50.98
C LEU A 26 19.85 -22.95 51.02
N PHE A 27 20.14 -24.26 50.88
CA PHE A 27 21.48 -24.77 50.79
C PHE A 27 21.79 -25.16 49.36
N LEU A 28 22.69 -24.46 48.73
CA LEU A 28 23.19 -24.79 47.39
C LEU A 28 24.31 -25.84 47.53
N LEU A 29 24.15 -26.96 46.89
CA LEU A 29 25.13 -28.02 46.92
C LEU A 29 26.06 -28.02 45.74
N ASN A 30 27.33 -28.36 45.98
CA ASN A 30 28.28 -28.71 44.94
C ASN A 30 27.98 -30.14 44.38
N PRO A 31 28.58 -30.55 43.27
CA PRO A 31 28.41 -31.88 42.70
C PRO A 31 28.85 -33.03 43.68
N ASP A 32 29.73 -32.73 44.64
CA ASP A 32 30.18 -33.65 45.68
C ASP A 32 29.25 -33.65 46.92
N PHE A 33 28.11 -32.98 46.84
CA PHE A 33 27.12 -32.81 47.89
C PHE A 33 27.63 -32.01 49.11
N THR A 34 28.72 -31.29 48.98
CA THR A 34 29.11 -30.30 50.02
C THR A 34 28.29 -29.00 49.81
N VAL A 35 28.03 -28.30 50.92
CA VAL A 35 27.33 -27.00 50.85
C VAL A 35 28.26 -25.93 50.29
N SER A 36 27.90 -25.39 49.11
CA SER A 36 28.63 -24.26 48.55
C SER A 36 28.19 -22.92 49.11
N GLN A 37 26.89 -22.77 49.40
CA GLN A 37 26.34 -21.55 49.94
C GLN A 37 25.08 -21.85 50.77
N CYS A 38 24.91 -21.13 51.89
CA CYS A 38 23.69 -21.14 52.66
C CYS A 38 23.07 -19.74 52.60
N ILE A 39 21.81 -19.66 52.16
CA ILE A 39 21.07 -18.45 51.96
C ILE A 39 19.85 -18.45 52.87
N GLU A 40 19.75 -17.48 53.74
CA GLU A 40 18.60 -17.29 54.64
C GLU A 40 17.54 -16.44 53.92
N LEU A 41 16.32 -16.96 53.78
CA LEU A 41 15.25 -16.27 53.10
C LEU A 41 14.62 -15.22 54.07
N ASP A 42 14.49 -14.01 53.56
CA ASP A 42 13.80 -12.92 54.30
C ASP A 42 12.26 -13.03 54.08
N SER A 43 11.72 -14.23 54.24
CA SER A 43 10.30 -14.48 54.07
C SER A 43 9.89 -15.73 54.83
N SER A 44 8.83 -15.63 55.60
CA SER A 44 8.23 -16.77 56.28
C SER A 44 7.32 -17.65 55.42
N LYS A 45 7.13 -17.27 54.13
CA LYS A 45 6.27 -17.99 53.21
C LYS A 45 6.93 -19.27 52.73
N PRO A 46 6.17 -20.37 52.63
CA PRO A 46 6.74 -21.64 52.15
C PRO A 46 7.15 -21.54 50.69
N VAL A 47 8.35 -22.07 50.41
CA VAL A 47 8.94 -22.05 49.09
C VAL A 47 8.17 -23.01 48.14
N SER A 48 7.77 -22.51 46.97
CA SER A 48 7.15 -23.30 45.93
C SER A 48 8.19 -23.92 45.02
N GLN A 49 9.00 -23.12 44.37
CA GLN A 49 10.08 -23.57 43.49
C GLN A 49 11.34 -22.69 43.62
N VAL A 50 12.47 -23.31 43.26
CA VAL A 50 13.77 -22.64 43.21
C VAL A 50 14.46 -23.06 41.90
N ILE A 51 14.92 -22.05 41.15
CA ILE A 51 15.72 -22.30 39.96
C ILE A 51 16.96 -21.41 39.92
N LEU A 52 18.00 -21.89 39.27
CA LEU A 52 19.20 -21.12 38.97
C LEU A 52 19.16 -20.63 37.52
N ALA A 53 19.40 -19.36 37.33
CA ALA A 53 19.57 -18.77 36.03
C ALA A 53 20.81 -17.87 36.07
N GLU A 54 21.87 -18.27 35.37
CA GLU A 54 23.17 -17.58 35.38
C GLU A 54 23.71 -17.37 36.80
N ASN A 55 23.80 -16.11 37.24
CA ASN A 55 24.27 -15.71 38.56
C ASN A 55 23.14 -15.41 39.53
N LYS A 56 21.90 -15.66 39.14
CA LYS A 56 20.71 -15.38 39.94
C LYS A 56 20.01 -16.67 40.34
N MET A 57 19.51 -16.73 41.56
CA MET A 57 18.61 -17.80 42.00
C MET A 57 17.21 -17.18 42.19
N TYR A 58 16.24 -17.71 41.46
CA TYR A 58 14.84 -17.32 41.58
C TYR A 58 14.11 -18.23 42.53
N VAL A 59 13.37 -17.64 43.45
CA VAL A 59 12.62 -18.37 44.49
C VAL A 59 11.17 -17.91 44.43
N SER A 60 10.24 -18.80 44.20
CA SER A 60 8.80 -18.53 44.30
C SER A 60 8.20 -19.12 45.55
N PHE A 61 7.13 -18.48 46.04
CA PHE A 61 6.42 -18.86 47.23
C PHE A 61 5.02 -19.39 46.93
N ILE A 62 4.54 -20.33 47.74
CA ILE A 62 3.20 -20.91 47.58
C ILE A 62 2.11 -19.85 47.79
N GLU A 63 2.30 -18.95 48.74
CA GLU A 63 1.38 -17.86 49.06
C GLU A 63 1.54 -16.62 48.20
N GLY A 64 2.23 -16.78 47.10
CA GLY A 64 2.46 -15.75 46.09
C GLY A 64 3.73 -14.93 46.29
N GLY A 65 4.17 -14.38 45.15
CA GLY A 65 5.40 -13.64 45.03
C GLY A 65 6.58 -14.45 44.52
N CYS A 66 7.54 -13.75 44.00
CA CYS A 66 8.83 -14.31 43.55
C CYS A 66 9.94 -13.31 43.89
N ILE A 67 11.06 -13.83 44.33
CA ILE A 67 12.28 -13.04 44.57
C ILE A 67 13.43 -13.61 43.73
N HIS A 68 14.41 -12.79 43.46
CA HIS A 68 15.68 -13.26 43.00
C HIS A 68 16.80 -12.90 43.96
N TYR A 69 17.73 -13.81 44.11
CA TYR A 69 18.95 -13.64 44.88
C TYR A 69 20.13 -13.60 43.94
N ASP A 70 20.90 -12.50 44.00
CA ASP A 70 22.15 -12.38 43.24
C ASP A 70 23.26 -13.13 43.97
N LEU A 71 23.74 -14.20 43.35
CA LEU A 71 24.77 -15.09 43.95
C LEU A 71 26.16 -14.40 44.07
N LYS A 72 26.40 -13.29 43.34
CA LYS A 72 27.65 -12.54 43.44
C LYS A 72 27.57 -11.43 44.43
N LYS A 73 26.43 -10.69 44.48
CA LYS A 73 26.21 -9.55 45.36
C LYS A 73 25.70 -9.95 46.72
N ASN A 74 25.24 -11.17 46.89
CA ASN A 74 24.56 -11.68 48.08
C ASN A 74 23.38 -10.84 48.53
N THR A 75 22.56 -10.36 47.57
CA THR A 75 21.42 -9.50 47.83
C THR A 75 20.14 -10.07 47.27
N PHE A 76 19.04 -9.90 47.99
CA PHE A 76 17.70 -10.18 47.52
C PHE A 76 17.09 -8.97 46.80
N THR A 77 16.32 -9.25 45.77
CA THR A 77 15.48 -8.26 45.10
C THR A 77 14.10 -8.87 44.89
N TYR A 78 13.07 -8.17 45.27
CA TYR A 78 11.70 -8.55 44.96
C TYR A 78 11.40 -8.23 43.50
N LEU A 79 10.74 -9.14 42.82
CA LEU A 79 10.21 -8.87 41.49
C LEU A 79 8.90 -8.09 41.64
N ASN A 80 9.02 -6.76 41.76
CA ASN A 80 7.90 -5.87 42.00
C ASN A 80 6.86 -5.86 40.87
N GLU A 81 7.26 -6.29 39.66
CA GLU A 81 6.39 -6.46 38.50
C GLU A 81 5.39 -7.62 38.71
N LEU A 82 5.70 -8.55 39.64
CA LEU A 82 4.81 -9.61 40.04
C LEU A 82 4.10 -9.22 41.32
N SER A 83 2.77 -9.09 41.25
CA SER A 83 1.95 -8.88 42.47
C SER A 83 2.36 -9.87 43.54
N SER A 84 2.54 -9.40 44.78
CA SER A 84 2.83 -10.26 45.93
C SER A 84 1.75 -11.31 46.24
N GLN A 85 0.59 -11.19 45.59
CA GLN A 85 -0.55 -12.12 45.68
C GLN A 85 -0.56 -13.15 44.54
N LEU A 86 0.34 -13.03 43.56
CA LEU A 86 0.40 -13.93 42.42
C LEU A 86 0.94 -15.28 42.85
N SER A 87 0.11 -16.33 42.82
CA SER A 87 0.53 -17.69 43.08
C SER A 87 1.34 -18.22 41.90
N VAL A 88 2.61 -18.53 42.18
CA VAL A 88 3.55 -19.08 41.20
C VAL A 88 3.62 -20.57 41.30
N PHE A 89 3.20 -21.28 40.27
CA PHE A 89 3.15 -22.74 40.21
C PHE A 89 4.46 -23.35 39.75
N THR A 90 5.07 -22.75 38.73
CA THR A 90 6.32 -23.24 38.16
C THR A 90 7.20 -22.12 37.63
N LEU A 91 8.51 -22.34 37.73
CA LEU A 91 9.53 -21.47 37.17
C LEU A 91 10.37 -22.27 36.17
N TYR A 92 10.67 -21.67 35.03
CA TYR A 92 11.56 -22.26 34.04
C TYR A 92 12.49 -21.19 33.48
N SER A 93 13.80 -21.42 33.56
CA SER A 93 14.80 -20.56 32.91
C SER A 93 15.08 -21.09 31.51
N GLY A 94 14.59 -20.37 30.50
CA GLY A 94 14.77 -20.67 29.09
C GLY A 94 16.07 -20.14 28.50
N SER A 95 16.15 -20.17 27.17
CA SER A 95 17.16 -19.45 26.40
C SER A 95 16.89 -17.93 26.50
N GLN A 96 17.83 -17.11 26.12
CA GLN A 96 17.73 -15.63 26.10
C GLN A 96 17.54 -14.99 27.50
N ASN A 97 17.95 -15.68 28.55
CA ASN A 97 17.78 -15.23 29.95
C ASN A 97 16.33 -14.95 30.34
N ILE A 98 15.40 -15.63 29.67
CA ILE A 98 13.97 -15.51 29.95
C ILE A 98 13.60 -16.43 31.12
N LEU A 99 12.92 -15.81 32.09
CA LEU A 99 12.26 -16.57 33.16
C LEU A 99 10.78 -16.74 32.78
N TRP A 100 10.38 -17.96 32.56
CA TRP A 100 8.99 -18.33 32.35
C TRP A 100 8.36 -18.67 33.70
N ILE A 101 7.23 -18.00 34.00
CA ILE A 101 6.54 -18.13 35.27
C ILE A 101 5.14 -18.64 35.01
N GLY A 102 4.89 -19.88 35.35
CA GLY A 102 3.55 -20.46 35.33
C GLY A 102 2.78 -20.10 36.59
N THR A 103 1.60 -19.53 36.40
CA THR A 103 0.76 -19.01 37.50
C THR A 103 -0.49 -19.85 37.69
N ASP A 104 -1.07 -19.76 38.89
CA ASP A 104 -2.38 -20.32 39.15
C ASP A 104 -3.48 -19.36 38.72
N GLY A 105 -4.07 -19.61 37.54
CA GLY A 105 -5.20 -18.88 37.03
C GLY A 105 -4.91 -17.62 36.19
N GLN A 106 -3.65 -17.14 36.12
CA GLN A 106 -3.28 -15.98 35.30
C GLN A 106 -2.44 -16.34 34.07
N GLY A 107 -2.31 -17.64 33.77
CA GLY A 107 -1.59 -18.10 32.62
C GLY A 107 -0.08 -18.13 32.79
N LEU A 108 0.65 -17.89 31.70
CA LEU A 108 2.10 -17.92 31.63
C LEU A 108 2.64 -16.49 31.53
N ILE A 109 3.53 -16.12 32.45
CA ILE A 109 4.23 -14.84 32.43
C ILE A 109 5.64 -15.07 31.92
N GLN A 110 6.05 -14.22 31.00
CA GLN A 110 7.40 -14.16 30.48
C GLN A 110 8.10 -12.96 31.12
N LEU A 111 9.09 -13.22 31.95
CA LEU A 111 9.92 -12.17 32.55
C LEU A 111 11.32 -12.25 31.93
N TYR A 112 11.74 -11.17 31.33
CA TYR A 112 13.09 -11.02 30.83
C TYR A 112 13.65 -9.65 31.18
N HIS A 113 14.93 -9.62 31.46
CA HIS A 113 15.62 -8.37 31.68
C HIS A 113 16.11 -7.90 30.32
N TYR A 114 15.39 -6.95 29.76
CA TYR A 114 15.75 -6.28 28.53
C TYR A 114 16.19 -4.88 28.89
N ASP A 115 17.45 -4.56 28.64
CA ASP A 115 17.88 -3.17 28.69
C ASP A 115 17.15 -2.46 27.54
N SER A 116 16.07 -1.78 27.86
CA SER A 116 15.32 -1.02 26.88
C SER A 116 16.28 -0.14 26.08
N LEU A 117 16.19 -0.21 24.76
CA LEU A 117 16.99 0.65 23.88
C LEU A 117 16.66 2.13 24.16
N PHE A 118 15.46 2.39 24.65
CA PHE A 118 14.94 3.71 24.91
C PHE A 118 14.49 3.82 26.37
N GLU A 119 14.85 4.92 27.02
CA GLU A 119 14.26 5.28 28.29
C GLU A 119 12.99 6.08 28.01
N THR A 120 11.91 5.69 28.67
CA THR A 120 10.59 6.26 28.42
C THR A 120 10.01 6.86 29.69
N VAL A 121 9.45 8.06 29.56
CA VAL A 121 8.73 8.74 30.62
C VAL A 121 7.32 9.08 30.12
N HIS A 122 6.33 8.54 30.81
CA HIS A 122 4.93 8.82 30.49
C HIS A 122 4.43 10.11 31.14
N THR A 123 3.65 10.86 30.38
CA THR A 123 2.99 12.08 30.85
C THR A 123 1.50 12.03 30.52
N SER A 124 0.71 12.77 31.33
CA SER A 124 -0.75 12.86 31.12
C SER A 124 -1.15 13.66 29.86
N HIS A 125 -0.23 14.43 29.30
CA HIS A 125 -0.46 15.28 28.14
C HIS A 125 0.70 15.15 27.13
N PRO A 126 0.46 15.33 25.83
CA PRO A 126 1.50 15.28 24.83
C PRO A 126 2.64 16.25 25.10
N VAL A 127 3.87 15.80 24.89
CA VAL A 127 5.08 16.62 24.98
C VAL A 127 5.32 17.27 23.62
N ARG A 128 5.56 18.58 23.61
CA ARG A 128 5.67 19.40 22.39
C ARG A 128 7.04 20.05 22.18
N CYS A 129 7.80 20.26 23.22
CA CYS A 129 9.14 20.87 23.13
C CYS A 129 9.99 20.56 24.35
N PHE A 130 11.29 20.75 24.20
CA PHE A 130 12.27 20.55 25.24
C PHE A 130 13.26 21.72 25.31
N CYS A 131 13.84 21.92 26.47
CA CYS A 131 14.95 22.83 26.64
C CYS A 131 15.78 22.37 27.85
N GLU A 132 17.07 22.51 27.79
CA GLU A 132 18.00 22.22 28.89
C GLU A 132 18.32 23.47 29.66
N ASP A 133 18.30 23.40 30.99
CA ASP A 133 18.76 24.46 31.87
C ASP A 133 20.26 24.44 32.10
N GLU A 134 20.79 25.31 32.97
CA GLU A 134 22.22 25.37 33.31
C GLU A 134 22.71 24.14 34.07
N ASP A 135 21.85 23.55 34.86
CA ASP A 135 22.15 22.41 35.73
C ASP A 135 22.06 21.08 34.96
N GLY A 136 21.70 21.12 33.70
CA GLY A 136 21.49 19.93 32.85
C GLY A 136 20.16 19.24 33.08
N ASN A 137 19.21 19.88 33.77
CA ASN A 137 17.83 19.38 33.82
C ASN A 137 17.11 19.72 32.50
N ILE A 138 16.12 18.93 32.18
CA ILE A 138 15.35 19.08 30.94
C ILE A 138 13.96 19.61 31.26
N LEU A 139 13.65 20.78 30.73
CA LEU A 139 12.32 21.35 30.75
C LEU A 139 11.53 20.78 29.58
N LEU A 140 10.30 20.37 29.83
CA LEU A 140 9.39 19.81 28.86
C LEU A 140 8.13 20.67 28.77
N GLY A 141 7.86 21.20 27.59
CA GLY A 141 6.59 21.86 27.32
C GLY A 141 5.54 20.83 26.89
N THR A 142 4.38 20.90 27.57
CA THR A 142 3.26 19.98 27.30
C THR A 142 2.06 20.70 26.70
N LYS A 143 1.19 19.96 26.02
CA LYS A 143 -0.08 20.46 25.53
C LYS A 143 -1.17 20.29 26.59
N GLY A 144 -1.18 21.16 27.64
CA GLY A 144 -2.24 21.17 28.60
C GLY A 144 -1.79 21.10 30.08
N SER A 145 -0.53 20.71 30.38
CA SER A 145 0.00 20.66 31.77
C SER A 145 1.10 21.69 32.05
N GLY A 146 1.34 22.61 31.13
CA GLY A 146 2.42 23.58 31.31
C GLY A 146 3.79 22.98 31.09
N ILE A 147 4.75 23.35 31.95
CA ILE A 147 6.13 22.90 31.86
C ILE A 147 6.43 21.96 33.03
N LYS A 148 7.02 20.82 32.70
CA LYS A 148 7.58 19.87 33.65
C LYS A 148 9.10 19.92 33.60
N LEU A 149 9.73 19.52 34.71
CA LEU A 149 11.17 19.46 34.87
C LEU A 149 11.59 18.01 35.08
N LEU A 150 12.44 17.49 34.22
CA LEU A 150 13.10 16.21 34.38
C LEU A 150 14.51 16.44 34.92
N ASN A 151 14.82 15.78 36.03
CA ASN A 151 16.20 15.60 36.44
C ASN A 151 16.76 14.29 35.83
N PRO A 152 17.68 14.36 34.89
CA PRO A 152 18.15 13.14 34.20
C PRO A 152 18.97 12.21 35.09
N ALA A 153 19.58 12.74 36.19
CA ALA A 153 20.38 11.91 37.09
C ALA A 153 19.49 11.06 38.02
N THR A 154 18.39 11.62 38.53
CA THR A 154 17.44 10.90 39.39
C THR A 154 16.29 10.27 38.60
N LYS A 155 16.13 10.65 37.34
CA LYS A 155 15.00 10.29 36.42
C LYS A 155 13.65 10.77 36.99
N GLU A 156 13.66 11.74 37.89
CA GLU A 156 12.44 12.28 38.48
C GLU A 156 11.85 13.38 37.61
N LEU A 157 10.54 13.27 37.33
CA LEU A 157 9.77 14.26 36.61
C LEU A 157 8.83 15.01 37.56
N THR A 158 8.96 16.33 37.59
CA THR A 158 8.17 17.19 38.48
C THR A 158 7.41 18.26 37.71
N ASP A 159 6.27 18.72 38.27
CA ASP A 159 5.53 19.86 37.71
C ASP A 159 6.25 21.18 38.05
N TYR A 160 6.69 21.90 37.06
CA TYR A 160 7.52 23.07 37.21
C TYR A 160 6.72 24.37 37.08
N LEU A 161 6.14 24.67 35.91
CA LEU A 161 5.38 25.88 35.64
C LEU A 161 4.04 25.59 34.96
N ASN A 162 3.01 26.33 35.35
CA ASN A 162 1.69 26.27 34.75
C ASN A 162 0.98 27.64 34.86
N GLU A 163 -0.26 27.75 34.37
CA GLU A 163 -1.05 28.98 34.45
C GLU A 163 -1.22 29.48 35.88
N SER A 164 -1.37 28.61 36.87
CA SER A 164 -1.46 29.03 38.29
C SER A 164 -0.18 29.66 38.83
N LYS A 165 0.95 29.41 38.15
CA LYS A 165 2.27 29.99 38.45
C LYS A 165 2.65 31.09 37.46
N GLY A 166 1.72 31.60 36.67
CA GLY A 166 1.90 32.76 35.80
C GLY A 166 2.21 32.49 34.34
N LEU A 167 2.14 31.23 33.84
CA LEU A 167 2.19 30.99 32.42
C LEU A 167 0.95 31.58 31.73
N ILE A 168 1.13 32.06 30.49
CA ILE A 168 0.03 32.56 29.65
C ILE A 168 -0.94 31.42 29.31
N SER A 169 -0.43 30.21 29.06
CA SER A 169 -1.22 29.02 28.77
C SER A 169 -0.46 27.77 29.20
N ASN A 170 -1.20 26.73 29.61
CA ASN A 170 -0.65 25.40 29.89
C ASN A 170 -0.28 24.61 28.62
N SER A 171 -0.63 25.12 27.46
CA SER A 171 -0.20 24.54 26.15
C SER A 171 1.08 25.23 25.71
N VAL A 172 2.22 24.57 25.91
CA VAL A 172 3.56 25.08 25.60
C VAL A 172 4.09 24.39 24.36
N TYR A 173 4.37 25.15 23.28
CA TYR A 173 4.83 24.65 22.01
C TYR A 173 6.30 24.90 21.69
N ALA A 174 6.89 25.93 22.32
CA ALA A 174 8.28 26.29 22.12
C ALA A 174 8.99 26.63 23.42
N LEU A 175 10.18 26.14 23.59
CA LEU A 175 11.11 26.47 24.65
C LEU A 175 12.47 26.78 24.02
N ARG A 176 13.02 27.95 24.35
CA ARG A 176 14.35 28.32 23.83
C ARG A 176 15.14 29.09 24.87
N ARG A 177 16.29 28.53 25.23
CA ARG A 177 17.26 29.21 26.13
C ARG A 177 18.12 30.17 25.31
N ASN A 178 18.32 31.36 25.83
CA ASN A 178 19.23 32.31 25.24
C ASN A 178 20.63 32.24 25.91
N LYS A 179 21.57 33.05 25.43
CA LYS A 179 22.94 33.10 26.00
C LYS A 179 23.01 33.63 27.43
N ALA A 180 21.99 34.35 27.86
CA ALA A 180 21.90 34.85 29.25
C ALA A 180 21.22 33.83 30.18
N ASN A 181 20.99 32.61 29.72
CA ASN A 181 20.30 31.51 30.42
C ASN A 181 18.84 31.77 30.76
N ASP A 182 18.22 32.79 30.16
CA ASP A 182 16.79 33.01 30.27
C ASP A 182 16.05 32.12 29.26
N ILE A 183 14.92 31.52 29.64
CA ILE A 183 14.14 30.63 28.81
C ILE A 183 12.92 31.36 28.29
N PHE A 184 12.84 31.48 26.97
CA PHE A 184 11.68 32.00 26.26
C PHE A 184 10.69 30.88 25.99
N ILE A 185 9.43 31.10 26.37
CA ILE A 185 8.36 30.11 26.39
C ILE A 185 7.26 30.55 25.44
N GLY A 186 7.11 29.85 24.35
CA GLY A 186 6.03 30.03 23.39
C GLY A 186 4.83 29.17 23.74
N THR A 187 3.66 29.78 23.83
CA THR A 187 2.44 29.13 24.29
C THR A 187 1.33 29.22 23.25
N GLU A 188 0.30 28.41 23.40
CA GLU A 188 -0.99 28.61 22.76
C GLU A 188 -1.71 29.77 23.46
N GLY A 189 -1.86 30.87 22.77
CA GLY A 189 -2.42 32.09 23.35
C GLY A 189 -1.52 33.30 23.11
N ASN A 190 -1.82 34.41 23.66
CA ASN A 190 -1.29 35.70 23.30
C ASN A 190 0.10 36.00 23.91
N GLY A 191 1.17 35.49 23.30
CA GLY A 191 2.49 35.99 23.62
C GLY A 191 3.53 34.97 24.04
N ILE A 192 4.60 35.48 24.62
CA ILE A 192 5.77 34.73 25.05
C ILE A 192 5.99 35.02 26.53
N ASN A 193 6.17 33.99 27.32
CA ASN A 193 6.72 34.14 28.67
C ASN A 193 8.25 34.07 28.64
N ILE A 194 8.89 34.69 29.57
CA ILE A 194 10.33 34.61 29.77
C ILE A 194 10.58 34.19 31.22
N LEU A 195 11.25 33.05 31.38
CA LEU A 195 11.68 32.56 32.66
C LEU A 195 13.14 32.96 32.88
N ASN A 196 13.41 33.77 33.87
CA ASN A 196 14.75 33.96 34.37
C ASN A 196 15.09 32.80 35.32
N VAL A 197 15.93 31.87 34.84
CA VAL A 197 16.25 30.65 35.62
C VAL A 197 16.94 30.98 36.93
N ALA A 198 17.87 31.95 36.94
CA ALA A 198 18.64 32.31 38.14
C ALA A 198 17.77 32.86 39.28
N THR A 199 16.68 33.56 38.98
CA THR A 199 15.79 34.16 39.98
C THR A 199 14.47 33.44 40.15
N GLY A 200 14.14 32.49 39.25
CA GLY A 200 12.84 31.84 39.17
C GLY A 200 11.71 32.77 38.73
N ARG A 201 12.02 33.99 38.29
CA ARG A 201 11.03 34.99 37.91
C ARG A 201 10.48 34.70 36.50
N LEU A 202 9.16 34.61 36.42
CA LEU A 202 8.44 34.47 35.16
C LEU A 202 7.84 35.84 34.79
N GLU A 203 8.12 36.26 33.55
CA GLU A 203 7.61 37.53 33.01
C GLU A 203 6.95 37.28 31.66
N LYS A 204 6.01 38.13 31.25
CA LYS A 204 5.49 38.19 29.89
C LYS A 204 6.34 39.16 29.07
N LEU A 205 6.70 38.79 27.84
CA LEU A 205 7.30 39.73 26.92
C LEU A 205 6.23 40.72 26.45
N GLU A 206 6.38 41.97 26.91
CA GLU A 206 5.45 43.04 26.60
C GLU A 206 5.60 43.49 25.13
N ILE A 207 4.61 43.14 24.30
CA ILE A 207 4.51 43.61 22.91
C ILE A 207 3.69 44.89 22.91
N PRO A 208 4.21 46.02 22.43
CA PRO A 208 3.47 47.29 22.38
C PRO A 208 2.15 47.15 21.61
N ASP A 209 1.05 47.73 22.09
CA ASP A 209 -0.30 47.64 21.55
C ASP A 209 -0.43 48.07 20.05
N LYS A 210 0.52 48.85 19.55
CA LYS A 210 0.59 49.20 18.12
C LYS A 210 0.87 48.02 17.17
N TYR A 211 1.30 46.87 17.72
CA TYR A 211 1.55 45.67 16.98
C TYR A 211 0.43 44.63 17.17
N PRO A 212 0.09 43.83 16.15
CA PRO A 212 -0.96 42.84 16.27
C PRO A 212 -0.57 41.75 17.30
N PRO A 213 -1.51 41.29 18.11
CA PRO A 213 -1.29 40.14 18.98
C PRO A 213 -1.07 38.91 18.07
N PHE A 214 -0.15 38.06 18.47
CA PHE A 214 0.05 36.80 17.81
C PHE A 214 -0.48 35.64 18.63
N LYS A 215 -1.03 34.65 17.96
CA LYS A 215 -1.65 33.47 18.54
C LYS A 215 -0.62 32.45 19.03
N ALA A 216 -0.78 31.17 18.70
CA ALA A 216 0.17 30.17 19.15
C ALA A 216 1.57 30.39 18.57
N VAL A 217 2.57 30.27 19.41
CA VAL A 217 3.99 30.38 19.12
C VAL A 217 4.54 28.97 18.98
N TYR A 218 4.80 28.54 17.73
CA TYR A 218 5.31 27.20 17.42
C TYR A 218 6.82 27.08 17.48
N ASN A 219 7.53 28.15 17.19
CA ASN A 219 8.99 28.15 17.22
C ASN A 219 9.57 29.50 17.67
N ILE A 220 10.67 29.44 18.38
CA ILE A 220 11.45 30.60 18.84
C ILE A 220 12.90 30.36 18.45
N TYR A 221 13.48 31.35 17.76
CA TYR A 221 14.86 31.27 17.31
C TYR A 221 15.59 32.58 17.50
N PHE A 222 16.82 32.53 18.03
CA PHE A 222 17.65 33.70 18.26
C PHE A 222 18.72 33.85 17.21
N THR A 223 18.99 35.10 16.83
CA THR A 223 20.12 35.48 15.99
C THR A 223 20.76 36.75 16.55
N ASN A 224 21.88 37.16 15.99
CA ASN A 224 22.57 38.39 16.34
C ASN A 224 22.85 38.54 17.89
N ASN A 225 23.51 37.52 18.46
CA ASN A 225 23.79 37.50 19.92
C ASN A 225 22.55 37.70 20.79
N ASP A 226 21.44 37.05 20.43
CA ASP A 226 20.17 37.06 21.12
C ASP A 226 19.45 38.45 21.19
N SER A 227 19.95 39.45 20.45
CA SER A 227 19.23 40.73 20.29
C SER A 227 18.09 40.67 19.30
N LEU A 228 18.02 39.63 18.50
CA LEU A 228 17.04 39.40 17.46
C LEU A 228 16.33 38.10 17.66
N LEU A 229 15.03 38.20 17.98
CA LEU A 229 14.14 37.08 18.20
C LEU A 229 13.27 36.84 16.96
N TRP A 230 13.28 35.63 16.47
CA TRP A 230 12.40 35.18 15.40
C TRP A 230 11.35 34.24 15.96
N VAL A 231 10.09 34.47 15.63
CA VAL A 231 8.94 33.73 16.15
C VAL A 231 8.13 33.17 15.01
N GLY A 232 8.01 31.87 14.95
CA GLY A 232 7.11 31.15 14.06
C GLY A 232 5.75 30.96 14.73
N THR A 233 4.69 31.31 14.03
CA THR A 233 3.34 31.36 14.60
C THR A 233 2.36 30.48 13.84
N SER A 234 1.19 30.26 14.43
CA SER A 234 0.11 29.47 13.83
C SER A 234 -0.70 30.22 12.76
N GLU A 235 -0.72 31.56 12.76
CA GLU A 235 -1.59 32.32 11.86
C GLU A 235 -1.02 33.71 11.51
N ASN A 236 0.08 34.11 12.12
CA ASN A 236 0.65 35.45 11.96
C ASN A 236 1.92 35.47 11.11
N GLY A 237 2.29 34.33 10.52
CA GLY A 237 3.50 34.19 9.75
C GLY A 237 4.76 34.14 10.60
N LEU A 238 5.84 34.69 10.08
CA LEU A 238 7.12 34.86 10.73
C LEU A 238 7.21 36.25 11.34
N ILE A 239 7.54 36.33 12.63
CA ILE A 239 7.69 37.60 13.35
C ILE A 239 9.15 37.80 13.71
N LYS A 240 9.68 38.97 13.43
CA LYS A 240 11.00 39.46 13.83
C LYS A 240 10.88 40.48 14.90
N ILE A 241 11.47 40.24 16.08
CA ILE A 241 11.43 41.13 17.23
C ILE A 241 12.84 41.51 17.64
N ASN A 242 13.14 42.80 17.64
CA ASN A 242 14.36 43.33 18.23
C ASN A 242 14.17 43.49 19.74
N ILE A 243 14.96 42.82 20.53
CA ILE A 243 14.89 42.88 21.98
C ILE A 243 16.17 43.45 22.58
N SER A 244 16.03 44.18 23.71
CA SER A 244 17.15 44.53 24.56
C SER A 244 16.88 44.09 25.99
N ARG A 245 17.92 43.77 26.69
CA ARG A 245 17.84 43.45 28.14
C ARG A 245 18.32 44.66 28.97
N GLU A 246 17.42 45.31 29.69
CA GLU A 246 17.71 46.48 30.50
C GLU A 246 17.26 46.20 31.94
N GLN A 247 18.14 46.38 32.91
CA GLN A 247 17.85 46.10 34.33
C GLN A 247 17.23 44.70 34.58
N GLY A 248 17.68 43.71 33.83
CA GLY A 248 17.21 42.32 33.93
C GLY A 248 15.86 42.02 33.24
N ARG A 249 15.24 43.02 32.61
CA ARG A 249 13.99 42.85 31.85
C ARG A 249 14.20 42.98 30.35
N TYR A 250 13.37 42.30 29.59
CA TYR A 250 13.39 42.38 28.13
C TYR A 250 12.41 43.42 27.62
N HIS A 251 12.88 44.27 26.72
CA HIS A 251 12.11 45.34 26.07
C HIS A 251 12.11 45.14 24.55
N VAL A 252 10.95 45.28 23.93
CA VAL A 252 10.79 45.25 22.48
C VAL A 252 11.18 46.59 21.93
N LYS A 253 12.27 46.67 21.17
CA LYS A 253 12.77 47.86 20.47
C LYS A 253 12.26 47.95 19.02
N GLY A 254 11.93 46.84 18.39
CA GLY A 254 11.41 46.77 17.02
C GLY A 254 10.63 45.51 16.81
N PHE A 255 9.67 45.61 15.91
CA PHE A 255 8.79 44.51 15.57
C PHE A 255 8.50 44.53 14.07
N ARG A 256 8.63 43.43 13.38
CA ARG A 256 8.23 43.27 11.99
C ARG A 256 7.57 41.91 11.78
N GLN A 257 6.44 41.94 11.15
CA GLN A 257 5.70 40.74 10.77
C GLN A 257 5.86 40.50 9.28
N TYR A 258 6.05 39.24 8.91
CA TYR A 258 6.06 38.74 7.54
C TYR A 258 4.92 37.76 7.40
N ASN A 259 3.98 38.04 6.53
CA ASN A 259 2.80 37.23 6.32
C ASN A 259 2.39 37.19 4.84
N SER A 260 1.44 36.34 4.51
CA SER A 260 0.93 36.14 3.14
C SER A 260 0.17 37.38 2.60
N SER A 261 -0.21 38.32 3.47
CA SER A 261 -0.94 39.53 3.07
C SER A 261 -0.02 40.66 2.62
N ASP A 262 1.28 40.57 2.90
CA ASP A 262 2.26 41.60 2.49
C ASP A 262 2.58 41.47 1.00
N LYS A 263 2.10 42.39 0.18
CA LYS A 263 2.28 42.40 -1.28
C LYS A 263 3.73 42.52 -1.73
N ASN A 264 4.60 43.01 -0.89
CA ASN A 264 6.02 43.27 -1.21
C ASN A 264 6.92 42.13 -0.76
N ILE A 265 6.48 41.35 0.24
CA ILE A 265 7.26 40.28 0.89
C ILE A 265 6.24 39.20 1.27
N SER A 266 5.73 38.45 0.31
CA SER A 266 4.71 37.44 0.57
C SER A 266 5.31 36.13 1.07
N LEU A 267 4.82 35.66 2.20
CA LEU A 267 4.93 34.26 2.56
C LEU A 267 3.91 33.44 1.78
N ASN A 268 4.28 32.21 1.45
CA ASN A 268 3.32 31.30 0.82
C ASN A 268 2.24 30.79 1.81
N ASN A 269 2.52 30.83 3.12
CA ASN A 269 1.58 30.47 4.19
C ASN A 269 1.96 31.12 5.51
N ASP A 270 0.98 31.44 6.34
CA ASP A 270 1.17 32.11 7.64
C ASP A 270 1.41 31.17 8.82
N VAL A 271 1.41 29.86 8.61
CA VAL A 271 1.77 28.89 9.64
C VAL A 271 3.25 28.52 9.51
N VAL A 272 4.06 28.94 10.46
CA VAL A 272 5.51 28.68 10.49
C VAL A 272 5.86 27.70 11.60
N TYR A 273 6.28 26.49 11.25
CA TYR A 273 6.58 25.42 12.20
C TYR A 273 8.03 25.41 12.65
N ALA A 274 8.95 25.62 11.74
CA ALA A 274 10.37 25.42 12.01
C ALA A 274 11.20 26.61 11.50
N ILE A 275 12.25 26.94 12.27
CA ILE A 275 13.16 28.03 11.94
C ILE A 275 14.58 27.54 12.21
N THR A 276 15.49 27.82 11.28
CA THR A 276 16.94 27.64 11.45
C THR A 276 17.71 28.73 10.74
N SER A 277 18.96 28.99 11.08
CA SER A 277 19.76 30.00 10.40
C SER A 277 21.04 29.43 9.83
N ASP A 278 21.46 30.01 8.73
CA ASP A 278 22.82 29.91 8.24
C ASP A 278 23.52 31.27 8.46
N PRO A 279 24.30 31.40 9.55
CA PRO A 279 24.96 32.65 9.87
C PRO A 279 26.07 33.02 8.88
N GLU A 280 26.66 32.06 8.17
CA GLU A 280 27.70 32.31 7.19
C GLU A 280 27.14 33.06 5.97
N ASP A 281 25.95 32.70 5.52
CA ASP A 281 25.28 33.36 4.40
C ASP A 281 24.32 34.47 4.84
N ASN A 282 24.19 34.73 6.14
CA ASN A 282 23.18 35.63 6.71
C ASN A 282 21.76 35.25 6.29
N MET A 283 21.48 33.98 6.15
CA MET A 283 20.18 33.45 5.77
C MET A 283 19.45 32.85 6.97
N LEU A 284 18.16 33.12 7.08
CA LEU A 284 17.26 32.43 7.99
C LEU A 284 16.30 31.60 7.16
N TRP A 285 16.30 30.30 7.43
CA TRP A 285 15.41 29.35 6.77
C TRP A 285 14.24 29.03 7.67
N PHE A 286 13.06 28.93 7.09
CA PHE A 286 11.86 28.59 7.83
C PHE A 286 10.90 27.75 6.99
N GLY A 287 10.29 26.78 7.66
CA GLY A 287 9.32 25.85 7.09
C GLY A 287 7.90 26.30 7.38
N THR A 288 7.04 26.26 6.36
CA THR A 288 5.63 26.63 6.44
C THR A 288 4.72 25.48 6.09
N ARG A 289 3.45 25.58 6.51
CA ARG A 289 2.42 24.60 6.18
C ARG A 289 1.95 24.82 4.74
N GLY A 290 2.22 23.85 3.86
CA GLY A 290 1.82 23.94 2.45
C GLY A 290 2.55 24.98 1.60
N GLY A 291 3.37 25.83 2.20
CA GLY A 291 4.15 26.85 1.50
C GLY A 291 5.63 26.51 1.32
N GLY A 292 6.02 25.30 1.67
CA GLY A 292 7.37 24.81 1.48
C GLY A 292 8.42 25.45 2.39
N LEU A 293 9.66 25.34 1.96
CA LEU A 293 10.82 25.96 2.62
C LEU A 293 11.04 27.35 2.06
N ASN A 294 11.15 28.31 2.95
CA ASN A 294 11.41 29.71 2.63
C ASN A 294 12.70 30.17 3.31
N CYS A 295 13.33 31.18 2.75
CA CYS A 295 14.45 31.84 3.40
C CYS A 295 14.32 33.35 3.38
N ILE A 296 14.84 33.98 4.41
CA ILE A 296 14.99 35.43 4.50
C ILE A 296 16.46 35.80 4.57
N ASN A 297 16.88 36.70 3.71
CA ASN A 297 18.18 37.30 3.83
C ASN A 297 18.15 38.34 4.97
N MET A 298 18.95 38.11 6.02
CA MET A 298 18.92 38.96 7.22
C MET A 298 19.50 40.36 7.00
N LYS A 299 20.24 40.62 5.89
CA LYS A 299 20.80 41.93 5.59
C LYS A 299 19.78 42.89 4.98
N ASP A 300 19.03 42.44 3.98
CA ASP A 300 18.07 43.24 3.23
C ASP A 300 16.61 42.90 3.55
N ASN A 301 16.37 41.85 4.31
CA ASN A 301 15.07 41.28 4.66
C ASN A 301 14.24 40.83 3.46
N SER A 302 14.87 40.50 2.34
CA SER A 302 14.19 39.86 1.20
C SER A 302 13.84 38.40 1.52
N ILE A 303 12.64 37.97 1.16
CA ILE A 303 12.16 36.60 1.32
C ILE A 303 12.09 35.96 -0.05
N LYS A 304 12.49 34.69 -0.10
CA LYS A 304 12.33 33.82 -1.27
C LYS A 304 11.93 32.44 -0.82
N SER A 305 11.04 31.80 -1.56
CA SER A 305 10.81 30.38 -1.40
C SER A 305 11.95 29.58 -2.07
N LEU A 306 12.11 28.35 -1.70
CA LEU A 306 13.08 27.47 -2.35
C LEU A 306 12.78 27.31 -3.85
N GLU A 307 11.50 27.28 -4.23
CA GLU A 307 11.04 27.22 -5.62
C GLU A 307 11.38 28.51 -6.40
N ASP A 308 11.33 29.69 -5.73
CA ASP A 308 11.73 30.98 -6.35
C ASP A 308 13.25 31.07 -6.56
N MET A 309 14.03 30.33 -5.77
CA MET A 309 15.48 30.29 -5.93
C MET A 309 15.90 29.35 -7.06
N ASP A 310 15.27 28.19 -7.16
CA ASP A 310 15.42 27.25 -8.25
C ASP A 310 14.15 26.40 -8.42
N SER A 311 13.41 26.67 -9.47
CA SER A 311 12.15 25.94 -9.79
C SER A 311 12.33 24.45 -10.09
N ARG A 312 13.56 23.96 -10.21
CA ARG A 312 13.86 22.54 -10.39
C ARG A 312 13.94 21.79 -9.05
N ILE A 313 14.06 22.53 -7.94
CA ILE A 313 14.17 21.96 -6.60
C ILE A 313 12.77 21.82 -6.01
N LEU A 314 12.25 20.60 -6.03
CA LEU A 314 10.94 20.30 -5.48
C LEU A 314 11.09 19.44 -4.22
N LEU A 315 10.52 19.87 -3.10
CA LEU A 315 10.43 19.09 -1.89
C LEU A 315 9.50 17.87 -2.09
N THR A 316 9.69 16.84 -1.29
CA THR A 316 8.78 15.68 -1.27
C THR A 316 7.35 16.08 -0.90
N ASN A 317 7.19 17.14 -0.10
CA ASN A 317 5.92 17.77 0.24
C ASN A 317 6.16 19.20 0.74
N ASN A 318 5.21 20.10 0.52
CA ASN A 318 5.31 21.51 0.91
C ASN A 318 4.86 21.81 2.35
N ASP A 319 4.38 20.79 3.11
CA ASP A 319 4.21 20.92 4.56
C ASP A 319 5.55 20.64 5.24
N VAL A 320 6.31 21.67 5.56
CA VAL A 320 7.59 21.55 6.25
C VAL A 320 7.38 21.65 7.76
N LEU A 321 7.56 20.52 8.46
CA LEU A 321 7.27 20.37 9.89
C LEU A 321 8.48 20.63 10.76
N CYS A 322 9.68 20.23 10.34
CA CYS A 322 10.89 20.40 11.11
C CYS A 322 12.12 20.65 10.24
N LEU A 323 13.11 21.30 10.80
CA LEU A 323 14.38 21.63 10.15
C LEU A 323 15.52 21.28 11.11
N LEU A 324 16.58 20.69 10.56
CA LEU A 324 17.85 20.52 11.27
C LEU A 324 18.97 21.05 10.41
N ARG A 325 19.73 22.00 10.93
CA ARG A 325 20.97 22.42 10.31
C ARG A 325 22.08 21.43 10.65
N ASP A 326 22.83 21.01 9.64
CA ASP A 326 23.97 20.13 9.70
C ASP A 326 25.12 20.72 8.88
N ASP A 327 25.98 21.46 9.56
CA ASP A 327 27.03 22.30 8.95
C ASP A 327 26.44 23.23 7.87
N ALA A 328 26.80 23.03 6.62
CA ALA A 328 26.29 23.79 5.48
C ALA A 328 24.97 23.22 4.90
N ASN A 329 24.54 22.03 5.33
CA ASN A 329 23.35 21.37 4.83
C ASN A 329 22.14 21.61 5.74
N ILE A 330 20.94 21.44 5.19
CA ILE A 330 19.69 21.53 5.94
C ILE A 330 18.88 20.27 5.69
N TRP A 331 18.59 19.54 6.75
CA TRP A 331 17.63 18.47 6.75
C TRP A 331 16.22 19.02 6.91
N ILE A 332 15.29 18.58 6.07
CA ILE A 332 13.95 19.11 5.98
C ILE A 332 12.97 17.95 6.14
N GLY A 333 12.25 17.94 7.25
CA GLY A 333 11.17 16.99 7.49
C GLY A 333 9.85 17.55 7.03
N THR A 334 9.15 16.78 6.21
CA THR A 334 7.86 17.17 5.67
C THR A 334 6.76 16.19 6.10
N SER A 335 5.51 16.51 5.80
CA SER A 335 4.40 15.58 6.03
C SER A 335 4.47 14.33 5.10
N TYR A 336 5.40 14.32 4.13
CA TYR A 336 5.60 13.18 3.24
C TYR A 336 7.07 13.05 2.80
N GLY A 337 7.93 12.65 3.71
CA GLY A 337 9.33 12.32 3.44
C GLY A 337 10.34 13.30 4.01
N LEU A 338 11.58 12.84 4.01
CA LEU A 338 12.77 13.57 4.46
C LEU A 338 13.52 14.08 3.24
N ASN A 339 14.01 15.32 3.34
CA ASN A 339 14.83 15.93 2.30
C ASN A 339 16.13 16.45 2.94
N GLU A 340 17.20 16.44 2.17
CA GLU A 340 18.47 17.08 2.51
C GLU A 340 18.79 18.13 1.45
N LEU A 341 18.83 19.39 1.84
CA LEU A 341 19.27 20.49 1.02
C LEU A 341 20.78 20.68 1.22
N LYS A 342 21.57 20.31 0.24
CA LYS A 342 23.03 20.48 0.23
C LYS A 342 23.41 21.79 -0.44
N LYS A 343 24.26 22.53 0.23
CA LYS A 343 24.87 23.73 -0.33
C LYS A 343 26.05 23.32 -1.19
N GLU A 344 26.04 23.71 -2.45
CA GLU A 344 27.17 23.63 -3.39
C GLU A 344 27.71 25.05 -3.59
N GLU A 345 28.86 25.23 -4.23
CA GLU A 345 29.61 26.51 -4.27
C GLU A 345 28.73 27.73 -4.63
N ASN A 346 27.79 27.59 -5.57
CA ASN A 346 26.88 28.67 -6.00
C ASN A 346 25.43 28.22 -6.16
N ASP A 347 25.05 27.03 -5.73
CA ASP A 347 23.74 26.43 -5.97
C ASP A 347 23.33 25.54 -4.81
N PHE A 348 22.09 25.05 -4.85
CA PHE A 348 21.57 24.09 -3.89
C PHE A 348 21.22 22.80 -4.61
N ARG A 349 21.52 21.67 -3.98
CA ARG A 349 21.12 20.35 -4.42
C ARG A 349 20.21 19.71 -3.40
N LEU A 350 19.02 19.29 -3.83
CA LEU A 350 18.10 18.57 -2.98
C LEU A 350 18.25 17.06 -3.17
N ILE A 351 18.37 16.34 -2.08
CA ILE A 351 18.31 14.87 -2.04
C ILE A 351 17.03 14.51 -1.30
N GLN A 352 16.21 13.68 -1.91
CA GLN A 352 14.95 13.21 -1.33
C GLN A 352 15.13 11.80 -0.77
N TYR A 353 14.72 11.62 0.48
CA TYR A 353 14.67 10.33 1.15
C TYR A 353 13.20 9.95 1.39
N ALA A 354 12.48 9.65 0.31
CA ALA A 354 11.09 9.19 0.34
C ALA A 354 11.02 7.66 0.29
N ASP A 355 11.98 6.97 0.94
CA ASP A 355 12.14 5.52 0.86
C ASP A 355 10.93 4.82 1.51
N GLU A 356 10.47 3.73 0.87
CA GLU A 356 9.45 2.83 1.41
C GLU A 356 9.91 2.12 2.69
N LYS A 357 11.20 2.17 3.01
CA LYS A 357 11.78 1.62 4.23
C LYS A 357 11.49 2.45 5.48
N LEU A 358 11.08 3.72 5.36
CA LEU A 358 10.56 4.48 6.49
C LEU A 358 9.20 3.94 6.91
N ASN A 359 9.02 3.60 8.19
CA ASN A 359 7.74 3.11 8.71
C ASN A 359 6.60 4.08 8.43
N ASN A 360 6.88 5.38 8.52
CA ASN A 360 5.93 6.43 8.17
C ASN A 360 6.66 7.60 7.52
N LYS A 361 5.99 8.29 6.61
CA LYS A 361 6.59 9.38 5.84
C LYS A 361 6.37 10.77 6.43
N THR A 362 5.54 10.91 7.47
CA THR A 362 5.37 12.18 8.19
C THR A 362 6.50 12.36 9.20
N ILE A 363 7.32 13.40 9.01
CA ILE A 363 8.53 13.64 9.82
C ILE A 363 8.27 14.77 10.81
N HIS A 364 8.16 14.43 12.10
CA HIS A 364 7.89 15.38 13.18
C HIS A 364 9.14 16.01 13.80
N GLY A 365 10.25 15.28 13.77
CA GLY A 365 11.51 15.73 14.36
C GLY A 365 12.72 15.07 13.72
N ILE A 366 13.82 15.78 13.67
CA ILE A 366 15.08 15.33 13.10
C ILE A 366 16.21 15.68 14.04
N LEU A 367 17.04 14.70 14.41
CA LEU A 367 18.27 14.90 15.18
C LEU A 367 19.43 14.14 14.54
N LYS A 368 20.64 14.66 14.71
CA LYS A 368 21.86 14.01 14.29
C LYS A 368 22.65 13.51 15.49
N ASP A 369 23.05 12.25 15.45
CA ASP A 369 23.92 11.69 16.50
C ASP A 369 25.40 11.97 16.24
N HIS A 370 26.25 11.50 17.13
CA HIS A 370 27.69 11.68 17.06
C HIS A 370 28.37 10.84 15.94
N GLU A 371 27.71 9.79 15.43
CA GLU A 371 28.20 8.96 14.33
C GLU A 371 27.75 9.52 12.96
N GLY A 372 26.89 10.55 12.97
CA GLY A 372 26.32 11.16 11.77
C GLY A 372 25.09 10.46 11.25
N LYS A 373 24.45 9.57 12.04
CA LYS A 373 23.14 9.03 11.71
C LYS A 373 22.07 10.08 11.98
N ILE A 374 21.07 10.11 11.14
CA ILE A 374 19.90 10.98 11.27
C ILE A 374 18.77 10.21 11.92
N TRP A 375 18.35 10.68 13.09
CA TRP A 375 17.22 10.14 13.84
C TRP A 375 15.97 10.94 13.53
N ILE A 376 14.89 10.25 13.24
CA ILE A 376 13.66 10.81 12.69
C ILE A 376 12.48 10.29 13.50
N SER A 377 11.66 11.20 14.03
CA SER A 377 10.39 10.82 14.65
C SER A 377 9.23 10.94 13.69
N THR A 378 8.32 9.96 13.73
CA THR A 378 7.21 9.81 12.80
C THR A 378 5.89 9.49 13.51
N ASN A 379 4.80 9.26 12.76
CA ASN A 379 3.54 8.72 13.30
C ASN A 379 3.59 7.20 13.56
N GLN A 380 4.70 6.53 13.24
CA GLN A 380 4.87 5.08 13.44
C GLN A 380 6.26 4.76 14.02
N GLY A 381 6.64 5.48 15.08
CA GLY A 381 7.87 5.25 15.80
C GLY A 381 9.02 6.16 15.37
N LEU A 382 10.24 5.76 15.74
CA LEU A 382 11.49 6.41 15.38
C LEU A 382 12.15 5.63 14.23
N SER A 383 12.86 6.37 13.38
CA SER A 383 13.72 5.79 12.36
C SER A 383 15.12 6.37 12.49
N SER A 384 16.15 5.55 12.28
CA SER A 384 17.53 6.04 12.16
C SER A 384 18.03 5.79 10.73
N LEU A 385 18.48 6.84 10.08
CA LEU A 385 19.05 6.80 8.73
C LEU A 385 20.59 6.90 8.82
N ASN A 386 21.28 5.89 8.36
CA ASN A 386 22.71 5.97 8.11
C ASN A 386 22.91 6.50 6.68
N VAL A 387 23.31 7.77 6.59
CA VAL A 387 23.46 8.48 5.31
C VAL A 387 24.53 7.86 4.40
N LYS A 388 25.56 7.22 4.98
CA LYS A 388 26.69 6.66 4.22
C LYS A 388 26.30 5.44 3.37
N ASN A 389 25.42 4.60 3.89
CA ASN A 389 25.02 3.35 3.23
C ASN A 389 23.52 3.28 2.93
N ASN A 390 22.80 4.37 3.18
CA ASN A 390 21.36 4.51 3.01
C ASN A 390 20.55 3.41 3.75
N LYS A 391 21.07 2.97 4.92
CA LYS A 391 20.39 1.99 5.75
C LYS A 391 19.46 2.71 6.72
N ILE A 392 18.21 2.25 6.79
CA ILE A 392 17.20 2.73 7.72
C ILE A 392 16.88 1.61 8.70
N ASP A 393 16.97 1.91 9.99
CA ASP A 393 16.51 1.05 11.07
C ASP A 393 15.30 1.73 11.73
N ASN A 394 14.21 0.97 11.95
CA ASN A 394 12.95 1.48 12.49
C ASN A 394 12.69 0.89 13.88
N TYR A 395 12.18 1.73 14.77
CA TYR A 395 11.87 1.42 16.16
C TYR A 395 10.44 1.80 16.46
N THR A 396 9.74 0.97 17.22
CA THR A 396 8.33 1.10 17.57
C THR A 396 8.11 1.00 19.07
N LEU A 397 6.87 1.07 19.52
CA LEU A 397 6.47 0.82 20.90
C LEU A 397 7.07 -0.49 21.44
N ASN A 398 7.17 -1.53 20.60
CA ASN A 398 7.73 -2.83 20.98
C ASN A 398 9.23 -2.76 21.34
N ASP A 399 9.93 -1.74 20.88
CA ASP A 399 11.34 -1.50 21.17
C ASP A 399 11.53 -0.65 22.44
N GLY A 400 10.44 -0.27 23.11
CA GLY A 400 10.42 0.49 24.36
C GLY A 400 10.17 1.98 24.22
N LEU A 401 9.64 2.42 23.06
CA LEU A 401 9.20 3.81 22.89
C LEU A 401 7.94 4.11 23.72
N GLN A 402 7.70 5.41 23.97
CA GLN A 402 6.54 5.88 24.73
C GLN A 402 5.21 5.62 24.03
N ASN A 403 5.22 5.65 22.70
CA ASN A 403 4.15 5.42 21.76
C ASN A 403 4.76 5.42 20.36
N ASP A 404 4.00 4.98 19.35
CA ASP A 404 4.41 5.09 17.96
C ASP A 404 4.20 6.51 17.41
N GLU A 405 3.28 7.30 17.98
CA GLU A 405 2.95 8.64 17.52
C GLU A 405 3.77 9.71 18.25
N PHE A 406 4.55 10.46 17.48
CA PHE A 406 5.38 11.57 17.98
C PHE A 406 4.76 12.93 17.64
N SER A 407 5.22 13.97 18.33
CA SER A 407 4.68 15.33 18.23
C SER A 407 5.57 16.24 17.40
N ASP A 408 4.95 17.13 16.59
CA ASP A 408 5.68 18.16 15.83
C ASP A 408 6.53 19.02 16.74
N GLY A 409 7.79 19.23 16.35
CA GLY A 409 8.73 20.10 17.05
C GLY A 409 9.26 19.52 18.36
N ALA A 410 8.79 18.34 18.79
CA ALA A 410 9.17 17.73 20.05
C ALA A 410 10.44 16.89 19.96
N PHE A 411 11.54 17.49 19.63
CA PHE A 411 12.83 16.83 19.55
C PHE A 411 13.93 17.73 20.11
N PHE A 412 14.90 17.12 20.79
CA PHE A 412 15.98 17.84 21.44
C PHE A 412 17.20 16.95 21.63
N LYS A 413 18.37 17.54 21.56
CA LYS A 413 19.64 16.89 21.88
C LYS A 413 20.30 17.67 23.03
N ASP A 414 20.58 17.00 24.13
CA ASP A 414 21.26 17.63 25.29
C ASP A 414 22.79 17.68 25.12
N HIS A 415 23.47 18.35 26.05
CA HIS A 415 24.92 18.49 26.06
C HIS A 415 25.67 17.17 26.27
N ARG A 416 24.99 16.09 26.74
CA ARG A 416 25.53 14.76 26.99
C ARG A 416 25.32 13.81 25.82
N ASP A 417 24.86 14.30 24.66
CA ASP A 417 24.49 13.56 23.47
C ASP A 417 23.25 12.67 23.64
N PHE A 418 22.41 12.86 24.68
CA PHE A 418 21.12 12.22 24.72
C PHE A 418 20.17 12.87 23.72
N LEU A 419 19.43 12.04 23.04
CA LEU A 419 18.36 12.43 22.12
C LEU A 419 17.01 12.25 22.82
N TYR A 420 16.17 13.26 22.72
CA TYR A 420 14.83 13.31 23.31
C TYR A 420 13.80 13.46 22.21
N PHE A 421 12.76 12.63 22.23
CA PHE A 421 11.65 12.72 21.28
C PHE A 421 10.33 12.65 22.05
N GLY A 422 9.54 13.71 21.94
CA GLY A 422 8.24 13.85 22.58
C GLY A 422 7.10 13.33 21.71
N GLY A 423 6.10 12.75 22.33
CA GLY A 423 4.93 12.20 21.68
C GLY A 423 3.66 12.35 22.50
N VAL A 424 2.64 11.65 22.08
CA VAL A 424 1.28 11.76 22.64
C VAL A 424 1.16 11.22 24.05
N SER A 425 1.97 10.23 24.44
CA SER A 425 1.92 9.57 25.76
C SER A 425 3.10 9.93 26.67
N GLY A 426 3.93 10.89 26.26
CA GLY A 426 5.13 11.29 26.99
C GLY A 426 6.31 11.51 26.05
N PHE A 427 7.47 11.02 26.44
CA PHE A 427 8.67 11.14 25.62
C PHE A 427 9.59 9.93 25.81
N SER A 428 10.37 9.66 24.80
CA SER A 428 11.47 8.70 24.83
C SER A 428 12.78 9.43 24.71
N TYR A 429 13.81 8.97 25.45
CA TYR A 429 15.13 9.53 25.35
C TYR A 429 16.19 8.43 25.46
N PHE A 430 17.33 8.63 24.85
CA PHE A 430 18.38 7.64 24.80
C PHE A 430 19.70 8.28 24.39
N ASN A 431 20.79 7.61 24.77
CA ASN A 431 22.08 7.92 24.20
C ASN A 431 22.36 6.94 23.02
N PRO A 432 22.53 7.42 21.79
CA PRO A 432 22.79 6.55 20.63
C PRO A 432 23.97 5.61 20.80
N ARG A 433 24.95 5.97 21.63
CA ARG A 433 26.10 5.11 21.96
C ARG A 433 25.74 3.85 22.72
N ASN A 434 24.61 3.87 23.42
CA ASN A 434 24.14 2.76 24.25
C ASN A 434 23.18 1.84 23.50
N ILE A 435 22.84 2.16 22.26
CA ILE A 435 22.02 1.28 21.42
C ILE A 435 22.89 0.12 20.94
N HIS A 436 22.92 -0.92 21.76
CA HIS A 436 23.55 -2.18 21.42
C HIS A 436 22.49 -3.16 20.96
N LEU A 437 22.53 -3.51 19.69
CA LEU A 437 21.69 -4.57 19.15
C LEU A 437 22.13 -5.90 19.75
N ARG A 438 21.20 -6.75 20.12
CA ARG A 438 21.50 -8.08 20.68
C ARG A 438 22.20 -8.92 19.59
N GLU A 439 23.30 -9.54 19.94
CA GLU A 439 24.01 -10.49 19.08
C GLU A 439 23.36 -11.90 19.10
N PHE A 440 22.17 -12.02 19.68
CA PHE A 440 21.48 -13.30 19.74
C PHE A 440 21.12 -13.79 18.33
N ASN A 441 21.54 -15.02 18.03
CA ASN A 441 21.27 -15.67 16.76
C ASN A 441 20.15 -16.71 16.94
N PRO A 442 18.88 -16.37 16.61
CA PRO A 442 17.75 -17.25 16.89
C PRO A 442 17.81 -18.54 16.06
N PRO A 443 17.52 -19.70 16.68
CA PRO A 443 17.32 -20.91 15.92
C PRO A 443 16.11 -20.76 14.99
N LEU A 444 16.31 -21.07 13.71
CA LEU A 444 15.26 -21.03 12.70
C LEU A 444 14.65 -22.42 12.52
N ILE A 445 13.34 -22.52 12.60
CA ILE A 445 12.60 -23.76 12.41
C ILE A 445 11.55 -23.63 11.32
N LEU A 446 11.31 -24.72 10.60
CA LEU A 446 10.15 -24.85 9.73
C LEU A 446 8.93 -25.21 10.60
N SER A 447 8.01 -24.28 10.73
CA SER A 447 6.81 -24.41 11.55
C SER A 447 5.70 -25.18 10.85
N SER A 448 5.46 -24.89 9.58
CA SER A 448 4.48 -25.61 8.78
C SER A 448 4.88 -25.70 7.31
N LEU A 449 4.46 -26.77 6.68
CA LEU A 449 4.54 -26.99 5.25
C LEU A 449 3.12 -27.20 4.72
N LYS A 450 2.72 -26.41 3.73
CA LYS A 450 1.45 -26.59 3.03
C LYS A 450 1.71 -26.94 1.57
N ILE A 451 1.00 -27.92 1.05
CA ILE A 451 0.96 -28.26 -0.37
C ILE A 451 -0.50 -28.11 -0.79
N TYR A 452 -0.76 -27.24 -1.78
CA TYR A 452 -2.12 -26.87 -2.20
C TYR A 452 -3.05 -26.49 -1.03
N ASN A 453 -2.57 -25.63 -0.11
CA ASN A 453 -3.27 -25.23 1.11
C ASN A 453 -3.54 -26.34 2.15
N THR A 454 -3.13 -27.57 1.89
CA THR A 454 -3.25 -28.67 2.85
C THR A 454 -1.99 -28.75 3.68
N VAL A 455 -2.14 -28.66 5.01
CA VAL A 455 -1.02 -28.79 5.94
C VAL A 455 -0.50 -30.22 5.88
N GLN A 456 0.81 -30.36 5.75
CA GLN A 456 1.52 -31.63 5.71
C GLN A 456 2.21 -31.90 7.04
N ASP A 457 2.30 -33.18 7.44
CA ASP A 457 3.19 -33.54 8.53
C ASP A 457 4.65 -33.44 8.08
N ILE A 458 5.38 -32.52 8.72
CA ILE A 458 6.77 -32.19 8.38
C ILE A 458 7.65 -33.44 8.58
N ASN A 459 7.41 -34.22 9.65
CA ASN A 459 8.23 -35.41 9.99
C ASN A 459 8.05 -36.55 8.98
N GLU A 460 6.84 -36.67 8.42
CA GLU A 460 6.58 -37.68 7.38
C GLU A 460 7.13 -37.24 6.03
N ARG A 461 6.95 -35.98 5.69
CA ARG A 461 7.29 -35.43 4.36
C ARG A 461 8.78 -35.14 4.19
N ILE A 462 9.43 -34.65 5.25
CA ILE A 462 10.86 -34.32 5.24
C ILE A 462 11.65 -35.40 5.93
N ARG A 463 12.30 -36.23 5.14
CA ARG A 463 13.16 -37.30 5.67
C ARG A 463 14.63 -36.94 5.43
N LYS A 464 15.44 -36.92 6.51
CA LYS A 464 16.86 -36.57 6.47
C LYS A 464 17.16 -35.25 5.72
N GLY A 465 16.31 -34.23 5.93
CA GLY A 465 16.48 -32.91 5.28
C GLY A 465 16.14 -32.90 3.79
N VAL A 466 15.38 -33.89 3.31
CA VAL A 466 14.96 -33.97 1.90
C VAL A 466 13.44 -34.01 1.81
N LEU A 467 12.87 -33.05 1.09
CA LEU A 467 11.46 -33.02 0.69
C LEU A 467 11.34 -33.55 -0.75
N LYS A 468 10.59 -34.62 -0.91
CA LYS A 468 10.30 -35.17 -2.24
C LYS A 468 8.90 -34.74 -2.66
N LEU A 469 8.81 -34.15 -3.85
CA LEU A 469 7.57 -33.66 -4.44
C LEU A 469 7.32 -34.39 -5.77
N SER A 470 6.07 -34.72 -6.01
CA SER A 470 5.63 -35.17 -7.32
C SER A 470 5.55 -33.96 -8.26
N TYR A 471 5.53 -34.22 -9.57
CA TYR A 471 5.35 -33.17 -10.56
C TYR A 471 4.04 -32.38 -10.39
N GLU A 472 3.03 -33.00 -9.80
CA GLU A 472 1.72 -32.38 -9.56
C GLU A 472 1.74 -31.43 -8.35
N GLU A 473 2.60 -31.66 -7.38
CA GLU A 473 2.72 -30.85 -6.15
C GLU A 473 3.51 -29.56 -6.39
N ARG A 474 2.93 -28.63 -7.16
CA ARG A 474 3.61 -27.42 -7.67
C ARG A 474 3.50 -26.21 -6.77
N PHE A 475 2.41 -26.11 -5.99
CA PHE A 475 2.16 -24.99 -5.10
C PHE A 475 2.49 -25.41 -3.67
N MET A 476 3.49 -24.75 -3.09
CA MET A 476 3.91 -25.02 -1.74
C MET A 476 4.20 -23.77 -0.96
N THR A 477 3.85 -23.78 0.31
CA THR A 477 4.11 -22.70 1.25
C THR A 477 4.89 -23.28 2.43
N PHE A 478 6.05 -22.72 2.68
CA PHE A 478 6.87 -22.98 3.85
C PHE A 478 6.68 -21.84 4.83
N ASN A 479 6.31 -22.14 6.07
CA ASN A 479 6.24 -21.15 7.13
C ASN A 479 7.38 -21.38 8.11
N PHE A 480 8.23 -20.38 8.31
CA PHE A 480 9.37 -20.43 9.20
C PHE A 480 9.13 -19.59 10.46
N ILE A 481 9.77 -19.97 11.55
CA ILE A 481 9.77 -19.19 12.78
C ILE A 481 11.20 -19.08 13.28
N ALA A 482 11.68 -17.88 13.46
CA ALA A 482 12.87 -17.58 14.22
C ALA A 482 12.51 -17.64 15.71
N LYS A 483 13.19 -18.46 16.49
CA LYS A 483 12.93 -18.58 17.94
C LYS A 483 13.54 -17.44 18.73
N ASP A 484 13.15 -16.22 18.42
CA ASP A 484 13.37 -15.07 19.28
C ASP A 484 12.10 -14.84 20.12
N PHE A 485 12.16 -15.13 21.40
CA PHE A 485 11.00 -15.04 22.29
C PHE A 485 10.76 -13.61 22.81
N ILE A 486 11.66 -12.69 22.57
CA ILE A 486 11.53 -11.30 23.06
C ILE A 486 10.80 -10.46 22.03
N ASN A 487 11.21 -10.52 20.75
CA ASN A 487 10.71 -9.62 19.71
C ASN A 487 10.53 -10.35 18.37
N ASN A 488 9.84 -11.49 18.40
CA ASN A 488 9.67 -12.35 17.22
C ASN A 488 9.00 -11.66 16.02
N GLU A 489 8.10 -10.73 16.30
CA GLU A 489 7.35 -10.02 15.24
C GLU A 489 8.23 -9.12 14.36
N ASN A 490 9.37 -8.69 14.90
CA ASN A 490 10.35 -7.86 14.20
C ASN A 490 11.39 -8.68 13.42
N CYS A 491 11.41 -10.01 13.58
CA CYS A 491 12.36 -10.85 12.85
C CYS A 491 12.09 -10.79 11.34
N GLU A 492 13.12 -10.47 10.57
CA GLU A 492 13.08 -10.48 9.12
C GLU A 492 13.66 -11.77 8.57
N TYR A 493 13.17 -12.19 7.42
CA TYR A 493 13.55 -13.44 6.78
C TYR A 493 14.11 -13.19 5.39
N ALA A 494 15.06 -14.01 5.01
CA ALA A 494 15.53 -14.07 3.63
C ALA A 494 15.73 -15.53 3.23
N TYR A 495 15.47 -15.81 1.97
CA TYR A 495 15.70 -17.13 1.41
C TYR A 495 16.45 -17.07 0.09
N ARG A 496 17.07 -18.17 -0.26
CA ARG A 496 17.56 -18.43 -1.62
C ARG A 496 17.30 -19.88 -2.01
N LEU A 497 17.09 -20.11 -3.27
CA LEU A 497 16.86 -21.43 -3.81
C LEU A 497 18.00 -21.75 -4.79
N LYS A 498 19.06 -22.38 -4.28
CA LYS A 498 20.17 -22.79 -5.12
C LYS A 498 19.74 -23.76 -6.22
N ASN A 499 20.37 -23.73 -7.33
CA ASN A 499 20.02 -24.39 -8.59
C ASN A 499 18.81 -23.76 -9.29
N HIS A 500 18.27 -22.62 -8.74
CA HIS A 500 17.26 -21.81 -9.41
C HIS A 500 17.72 -20.34 -9.45
N SER A 501 18.12 -19.79 -8.31
CA SER A 501 18.77 -18.48 -8.14
C SER A 501 19.71 -18.54 -6.94
N ASP A 502 20.92 -17.99 -7.07
CA ASP A 502 21.89 -17.91 -5.99
C ASP A 502 21.75 -16.65 -5.13
N ASP A 503 20.92 -15.70 -5.55
CA ASP A 503 20.70 -14.46 -4.82
C ASP A 503 19.77 -14.65 -3.63
N TRP A 504 20.03 -13.91 -2.56
CA TRP A 504 19.16 -13.85 -1.41
C TRP A 504 17.95 -12.94 -1.71
N VAL A 505 16.75 -13.45 -1.48
CA VAL A 505 15.50 -12.71 -1.57
C VAL A 505 15.04 -12.38 -0.16
N GLU A 506 15.08 -11.10 0.20
CA GLU A 506 14.56 -10.59 1.46
C GLU A 506 13.02 -10.49 1.37
N ILE A 507 12.32 -11.04 2.36
CA ILE A 507 10.86 -11.07 2.43
C ILE A 507 10.31 -10.30 3.64
N GLY A 508 11.18 -9.52 4.31
CA GLY A 508 10.83 -8.75 5.48
C GLY A 508 10.38 -9.66 6.64
N ASN A 509 9.43 -9.20 7.42
CA ASN A 509 8.90 -9.94 8.57
C ASN A 509 7.86 -11.03 8.20
N ASN A 510 7.60 -11.25 6.92
CA ASN A 510 6.71 -12.31 6.49
C ASN A 510 7.44 -13.66 6.53
N PRO A 511 7.05 -14.62 7.40
CA PRO A 511 7.73 -15.90 7.54
C PRO A 511 7.36 -16.92 6.45
N ASN A 512 6.51 -16.54 5.49
CA ASN A 512 5.98 -17.44 4.47
C ASN A 512 6.78 -17.35 3.18
N ILE A 513 7.37 -18.46 2.77
CA ILE A 513 8.02 -18.62 1.47
C ILE A 513 7.08 -19.43 0.57
N ILE A 514 6.69 -18.87 -0.54
CA ILE A 514 5.71 -19.46 -1.47
C ILE A 514 6.38 -19.75 -2.80
N PHE A 515 6.30 -21.02 -3.22
CA PHE A 515 6.68 -21.41 -4.57
C PHE A 515 5.42 -21.86 -5.32
N THR A 516 5.15 -21.23 -6.44
CA THR A 516 3.96 -21.51 -7.26
C THR A 516 4.19 -22.58 -8.30
N GLN A 517 5.44 -22.73 -8.74
CA GLN A 517 5.81 -23.74 -9.73
C GLN A 517 7.33 -23.92 -9.77
N LEU A 518 7.82 -25.04 -9.28
CA LEU A 518 9.21 -25.42 -9.46
C LEU A 518 9.32 -26.44 -10.60
N PRO A 519 10.21 -26.23 -11.57
CA PRO A 519 10.53 -27.23 -12.57
C PRO A 519 11.04 -28.54 -11.95
N PRO A 520 10.94 -29.67 -12.65
CA PRO A 520 11.57 -30.91 -12.22
C PRO A 520 13.07 -30.72 -12.00
N GLY A 521 13.57 -31.14 -10.85
CA GLY A 521 14.98 -30.96 -10.51
C GLY A 521 15.25 -31.11 -9.02
N GLU A 522 16.49 -30.87 -8.66
CA GLU A 522 16.95 -30.85 -7.27
C GLU A 522 17.38 -29.45 -6.90
N TYR A 523 16.79 -28.91 -5.84
CA TYR A 523 17.00 -27.56 -5.33
C TYR A 523 17.45 -27.62 -3.88
N GLN A 524 18.23 -26.62 -3.46
CA GLN A 524 18.55 -26.43 -2.06
C GLN A 524 17.95 -25.11 -1.58
N LEU A 525 16.88 -25.21 -0.80
CA LEU A 525 16.31 -24.08 -0.10
C LEU A 525 17.18 -23.74 1.10
N GLU A 526 17.70 -22.53 1.14
CA GLU A 526 18.39 -21.96 2.27
C GLU A 526 17.58 -20.77 2.79
N VAL A 527 17.35 -20.74 4.10
CA VAL A 527 16.60 -19.68 4.76
C VAL A 527 17.41 -19.19 5.94
N LYS A 528 17.50 -17.88 6.10
CA LYS A 528 18.10 -17.22 7.25
C LYS A 528 17.13 -16.20 7.82
N SER A 529 17.32 -15.82 9.07
CA SER A 529 16.53 -14.80 9.72
C SER A 529 17.40 -13.82 10.48
N THR A 530 16.85 -12.65 10.76
CA THR A 530 17.38 -11.77 11.79
C THR A 530 16.87 -12.21 13.16
N ASN A 531 17.44 -11.62 14.21
CA ASN A 531 16.77 -11.57 15.51
C ASN A 531 15.73 -10.43 15.54
N GLY A 532 15.06 -10.23 16.67
CA GLY A 532 14.08 -9.17 16.84
C GLY A 532 14.64 -7.75 16.80
N ASP A 533 15.96 -7.59 16.85
CA ASP A 533 16.66 -6.31 16.68
C ASP A 533 17.16 -6.13 15.23
N LYS A 534 16.66 -6.94 14.30
CA LYS A 534 16.99 -6.92 12.86
C LYS A 534 18.46 -7.18 12.54
N VAL A 535 19.18 -7.87 13.43
CA VAL A 535 20.54 -8.33 13.18
C VAL A 535 20.50 -9.69 12.51
N TRP A 536 21.07 -9.78 11.29
CA TRP A 536 21.14 -11.04 10.54
C TRP A 536 21.98 -12.07 11.28
N GLY A 537 21.38 -13.25 11.47
CA GLY A 537 22.06 -14.38 12.07
C GLY A 537 22.84 -15.23 11.07
N ASP A 538 23.81 -15.99 11.57
CA ASP A 538 24.57 -16.96 10.78
C ASP A 538 23.85 -18.31 10.64
N ASN A 539 22.76 -18.50 11.39
CA ASN A 539 21.95 -19.73 11.33
C ASN A 539 21.19 -19.80 10.01
N VAL A 540 21.58 -20.76 9.17
CA VAL A 540 20.91 -21.03 7.91
C VAL A 540 20.21 -22.37 7.98
N TYR A 541 18.89 -22.35 7.82
CA TYR A 541 18.12 -23.58 7.64
C TYR A 541 18.29 -24.08 6.21
N ARG A 542 18.59 -25.37 6.04
CA ARG A 542 18.82 -25.98 4.73
C ARG A 542 17.86 -27.13 4.50
N LEU A 543 17.17 -27.10 3.36
CA LEU A 543 16.24 -28.14 2.92
C LEU A 543 16.49 -28.47 1.46
N THR A 544 16.73 -29.74 1.17
CA THR A 544 16.81 -30.22 -0.21
C THR A 544 15.41 -30.52 -0.73
N ILE A 545 15.01 -29.92 -1.83
CA ILE A 545 13.72 -30.13 -2.48
C ILE A 545 13.97 -30.87 -3.80
N LYS A 546 13.38 -32.06 -3.94
CA LYS A 546 13.47 -32.89 -5.16
C LYS A 546 12.09 -32.95 -5.81
N VAL A 547 11.96 -32.28 -6.96
CA VAL A 547 10.75 -32.29 -7.77
C VAL A 547 10.86 -33.37 -8.84
N GLY A 548 9.95 -34.32 -8.82
CA GLY A 548 9.90 -35.41 -9.78
C GLY A 548 9.55 -34.95 -11.19
N TYR A 549 10.02 -35.71 -12.17
CA TYR A 549 9.62 -35.47 -13.56
C TYR A 549 8.17 -35.93 -13.77
N PRO A 550 7.42 -35.29 -14.67
CA PRO A 550 6.09 -35.75 -15.04
C PRO A 550 6.16 -37.15 -15.65
N TRP A 551 5.11 -37.93 -15.46
CA TRP A 551 5.08 -39.33 -15.96
C TRP A 551 5.39 -39.43 -17.45
N TRP A 552 5.02 -38.42 -18.25
CA TRP A 552 5.31 -38.36 -19.69
C TRP A 552 6.77 -38.06 -20.06
N LEU A 553 7.59 -37.60 -19.15
CA LEU A 553 9.04 -37.44 -19.25
C LEU A 553 9.81 -38.56 -18.51
N SER A 554 9.11 -39.51 -17.93
CA SER A 554 9.75 -40.68 -17.28
C SER A 554 10.47 -41.56 -18.29
N VAL A 555 11.51 -42.25 -17.80
CA VAL A 555 12.25 -43.20 -18.67
C VAL A 555 11.32 -44.17 -19.39
N PRO A 556 10.30 -44.80 -18.76
CA PRO A 556 9.33 -45.61 -19.46
C PRO A 556 8.56 -44.87 -20.58
N ALA A 557 8.14 -43.60 -20.29
CA ALA A 557 7.43 -42.83 -21.30
C ALA A 557 8.33 -42.48 -22.51
N LEU A 558 9.60 -42.12 -22.26
CA LEU A 558 10.58 -41.88 -23.32
C LEU A 558 10.82 -43.13 -24.18
N ILE A 559 10.85 -44.32 -23.56
CA ILE A 559 10.94 -45.57 -24.26
C ILE A 559 9.69 -45.79 -25.18
N ILE A 560 8.48 -45.51 -24.62
CA ILE A 560 7.24 -45.59 -25.39
C ILE A 560 7.26 -44.60 -26.54
N TYR A 561 7.71 -43.36 -26.33
CA TYR A 561 7.82 -42.38 -27.41
C TYR A 561 8.84 -42.81 -28.48
N ALA A 562 9.98 -43.37 -28.08
CA ALA A 562 10.95 -43.93 -29.00
C ALA A 562 10.35 -45.07 -29.86
N ILE A 563 9.59 -45.96 -29.20
CA ILE A 563 8.87 -47.01 -29.90
C ILE A 563 7.82 -46.44 -30.86
N LEU A 564 7.02 -45.45 -30.37
CA LEU A 564 6.04 -44.77 -31.22
C LEU A 564 6.70 -44.07 -32.41
N CYS A 565 7.80 -43.37 -32.19
CA CYS A 565 8.59 -42.74 -33.27
C CYS A 565 9.08 -43.77 -34.28
N ILE A 566 9.54 -44.94 -33.83
CA ILE A 566 9.96 -46.04 -34.73
C ILE A 566 8.75 -46.57 -35.50
N ILE A 567 7.61 -46.75 -34.85
CA ILE A 567 6.37 -47.20 -35.50
C ILE A 567 5.92 -46.15 -36.52
N ILE A 568 5.89 -44.85 -36.11
CA ILE A 568 5.54 -43.76 -37.03
C ILE A 568 6.53 -43.68 -38.19
N PHE A 569 7.82 -43.89 -37.93
CA PHE A 569 8.83 -43.95 -39.00
C PHE A 569 8.56 -45.08 -39.99
N TYR A 570 8.23 -46.31 -39.51
CA TYR A 570 7.87 -47.39 -40.37
C TYR A 570 6.55 -47.17 -41.10
N ILE A 571 5.54 -46.58 -40.44
CA ILE A 571 4.26 -46.19 -41.06
C ILE A 571 4.51 -45.13 -42.12
N THR A 572 5.26 -44.06 -41.80
CA THR A 572 5.59 -43.00 -42.76
C THR A 572 6.41 -43.51 -43.91
N LYS A 573 7.38 -44.37 -43.66
CA LYS A 573 8.14 -45.04 -44.72
C LYS A 573 7.23 -45.92 -45.61
N SER A 574 6.28 -46.63 -45.00
CA SER A 574 5.27 -47.41 -45.73
C SER A 574 4.31 -46.51 -46.52
N VAL A 575 3.84 -45.42 -45.87
CA VAL A 575 2.95 -44.43 -46.53
C VAL A 575 3.68 -43.70 -47.65
N ILE A 576 4.96 -43.29 -47.42
CA ILE A 576 5.77 -42.69 -48.49
C ILE A 576 5.99 -43.68 -49.64
N LYS A 577 6.28 -44.96 -49.33
CA LYS A 577 6.44 -45.99 -50.33
C LYS A 577 5.14 -46.21 -51.11
N ASN A 578 3.99 -46.16 -50.38
CA ASN A 578 2.69 -46.23 -51.01
C ASN A 578 2.30 -44.95 -51.79
N ARG A 579 2.65 -43.73 -51.21
CA ARG A 579 2.46 -42.47 -51.92
C ARG A 579 3.29 -42.33 -53.17
N ILE A 580 4.53 -42.83 -53.13
CA ILE A 580 5.35 -42.90 -54.41
C ILE A 580 4.70 -43.82 -55.47
N ARG A 581 4.00 -44.88 -55.02
CA ARG A 581 3.18 -45.70 -55.92
C ARG A 581 1.91 -44.99 -56.43
N LEU A 582 1.23 -44.23 -55.49
CA LEU A 582 0.02 -43.47 -55.82
C LEU A 582 0.35 -42.15 -56.54
N SER A 583 1.49 -41.51 -56.30
CA SER A 583 1.83 -40.23 -56.91
C SER A 583 2.01 -40.36 -58.46
N ARG A 584 2.35 -41.54 -58.96
CA ARG A 584 2.28 -41.81 -60.39
C ARG A 584 0.86 -41.81 -60.91
N GLN A 585 -0.14 -42.17 -60.11
CA GLN A 585 -1.56 -42.11 -60.44
C GLN A 585 -2.18 -40.74 -60.23
N VAL A 586 -1.71 -39.99 -59.19
CA VAL A 586 -2.23 -38.70 -58.87
C VAL A 586 -1.71 -37.58 -59.78
N LEU A 587 -0.55 -37.78 -60.42
CA LEU A 587 -0.06 -36.75 -61.35
C LEU A 587 -1.02 -36.58 -62.51
N ILE A 588 -1.73 -37.66 -62.92
CA ILE A 588 -2.76 -37.62 -63.93
C ILE A 588 -4.03 -36.93 -63.42
N ALA A 589 -4.42 -37.18 -62.15
CA ALA A 589 -5.61 -36.57 -61.52
C ALA A 589 -5.42 -35.10 -61.16
N GLN A 590 -4.17 -34.64 -60.89
CA GLN A 590 -3.89 -33.23 -60.57
C GLN A 590 -4.03 -32.31 -61.80
N VAL A 591 -3.83 -32.81 -62.98
CA VAL A 591 -4.05 -32.03 -64.20
C VAL A 591 -5.55 -31.79 -64.43
N GLU A 592 -6.40 -32.73 -64.09
CA GLU A 592 -7.87 -32.56 -64.13
C GLU A 592 -8.38 -31.59 -63.04
N LYS A 593 -7.85 -31.66 -61.82
CA LYS A 593 -8.30 -30.79 -60.70
C LYS A 593 -7.85 -29.33 -60.85
N ARG A 594 -6.68 -29.07 -61.47
CA ARG A 594 -6.29 -27.71 -61.86
C ARG A 594 -7.18 -27.12 -62.91
N HIS A 595 -7.75 -27.97 -63.75
CA HIS A 595 -8.73 -27.55 -64.76
C HIS A 595 -10.04 -27.12 -64.09
N GLU A 596 -10.52 -27.89 -63.10
CA GLU A 596 -11.73 -27.52 -62.33
C GLU A 596 -11.58 -26.24 -61.50
N GLN A 597 -10.42 -26.03 -60.84
CA GLN A 597 -10.18 -24.78 -60.10
C GLN A 597 -10.12 -23.54 -61.01
N LYS A 598 -9.48 -23.66 -62.15
CA LYS A 598 -9.51 -22.61 -63.20
C LYS A 598 -10.92 -22.30 -63.67
N ILE A 599 -11.72 -23.37 -63.85
CA ILE A 599 -13.13 -23.22 -64.25
C ILE A 599 -13.94 -22.53 -63.11
N TYR A 600 -13.66 -22.85 -61.80
CA TYR A 600 -14.35 -22.23 -60.69
C TYR A 600 -13.99 -20.75 -60.52
N GLU A 601 -12.72 -20.38 -60.63
CA GLU A 601 -12.27 -18.98 -60.61
C GLU A 601 -12.78 -18.20 -61.85
N SER A 602 -12.80 -18.84 -62.99
CA SER A 602 -13.38 -18.25 -64.19
C SER A 602 -14.89 -18.03 -64.03
N ARG A 603 -15.62 -18.97 -63.42
CA ARG A 603 -17.04 -18.78 -63.07
C ARG A 603 -17.27 -17.63 -62.12
N LEU A 604 -16.43 -17.48 -61.06
CA LEU A 604 -16.56 -16.37 -60.13
C LEU A 604 -16.30 -15.00 -60.79
N ASN A 605 -15.32 -14.94 -61.68
CA ASN A 605 -15.03 -13.72 -62.45
C ASN A 605 -16.12 -13.45 -63.51
N PHE A 606 -16.66 -14.53 -64.15
CA PHE A 606 -17.80 -14.42 -65.01
C PHE A 606 -19.03 -13.81 -64.31
N PHE A 607 -19.39 -14.30 -63.12
CA PHE A 607 -20.53 -13.72 -62.37
C PHE A 607 -20.35 -12.26 -62.00
N THR A 608 -19.12 -11.80 -61.76
CA THR A 608 -18.84 -10.40 -61.47
C THR A 608 -19.01 -9.53 -62.75
N ASN A 609 -18.47 -10.02 -63.86
CA ASN A 609 -18.56 -9.29 -65.10
C ASN A 609 -20.02 -9.29 -65.62
N VAL A 610 -20.70 -10.43 -65.49
CA VAL A 610 -22.12 -10.54 -65.83
C VAL A 610 -23.00 -9.60 -64.98
N ALA A 611 -22.71 -9.50 -63.66
CA ALA A 611 -23.46 -8.58 -62.82
C ALA A 611 -23.26 -7.12 -63.27
N HIS A 612 -22.03 -6.73 -63.61
CA HIS A 612 -21.75 -5.40 -64.15
C HIS A 612 -22.36 -5.18 -65.53
N GLU A 613 -22.32 -6.20 -66.39
CA GLU A 613 -22.93 -6.13 -67.72
C GLU A 613 -24.46 -6.12 -67.69
N PHE A 614 -25.07 -6.69 -66.66
CA PHE A 614 -26.52 -6.57 -66.44
C PHE A 614 -26.96 -5.27 -65.81
N PHE A 615 -26.12 -4.66 -64.93
CA PHE A 615 -26.45 -3.36 -64.36
C PHE A 615 -26.61 -2.27 -65.40
N THR A 616 -25.74 -2.28 -66.41
CA THR A 616 -25.72 -1.25 -67.44
C THR A 616 -27.00 -1.26 -68.29
N PRO A 617 -27.43 -2.41 -68.93
CA PRO A 617 -28.68 -2.42 -69.68
C PRO A 617 -29.94 -2.23 -68.81
N LEU A 618 -29.92 -2.70 -67.56
CA LEU A 618 -31.02 -2.46 -66.66
C LEU A 618 -31.18 -1.00 -66.32
N THR A 619 -30.10 -0.28 -66.15
CA THR A 619 -30.13 1.20 -65.95
C THR A 619 -30.62 1.87 -67.24
N LEU A 620 -30.23 1.39 -68.40
CA LEU A 620 -30.69 1.92 -69.68
C LEU A 620 -32.17 1.56 -69.98
N ILE A 621 -32.76 0.56 -69.36
CA ILE A 621 -34.17 0.26 -69.37
C ILE A 621 -34.95 1.04 -68.34
N TYR A 622 -34.40 1.13 -67.11
CA TYR A 622 -35.05 1.78 -65.98
C TYR A 622 -35.17 3.31 -66.19
N THR A 623 -34.08 3.96 -66.60
CA THR A 623 -34.04 5.42 -66.75
C THR A 623 -34.98 5.95 -67.84
N PRO A 624 -35.03 5.34 -69.04
CA PRO A 624 -36.02 5.76 -70.02
C PRO A 624 -37.48 5.43 -69.63
N ALA A 625 -37.69 4.27 -69.01
CA ALA A 625 -39.03 3.89 -68.53
C ALA A 625 -39.53 4.85 -67.43
N GLN A 626 -38.64 5.29 -66.55
CA GLN A 626 -38.93 6.32 -65.56
C GLN A 626 -39.21 7.68 -66.20
N HIS A 627 -38.38 8.11 -67.11
CA HIS A 627 -38.53 9.39 -67.83
C HIS A 627 -39.82 9.47 -68.66
N LEU A 628 -40.18 8.37 -69.30
CA LEU A 628 -41.43 8.28 -70.03
C LEU A 628 -42.66 8.29 -69.13
N LEU A 629 -42.58 7.70 -67.96
CA LEU A 629 -43.63 7.74 -66.92
C LEU A 629 -43.90 9.15 -66.36
N GLU A 630 -42.92 10.03 -66.45
CA GLU A 630 -42.98 11.47 -66.01
C GLU A 630 -43.54 12.39 -67.07
N GLN A 631 -43.77 11.94 -68.30
CA GLN A 631 -44.37 12.70 -69.38
C GLN A 631 -45.91 12.71 -69.31
N ASP A 632 -46.50 13.93 -69.42
CA ASP A 632 -47.95 14.10 -69.49
C ASP A 632 -48.46 13.73 -70.92
N GLY A 633 -49.50 12.85 -70.94
CA GLY A 633 -50.18 12.51 -72.21
C GLY A 633 -50.17 11.06 -72.60
N LEU A 634 -49.59 10.20 -71.76
CA LEU A 634 -49.63 8.73 -72.07
C LEU A 634 -51.02 8.12 -71.73
N ASP A 635 -51.47 7.26 -72.64
CA ASP A 635 -52.67 6.45 -72.42
C ASP A 635 -52.51 5.48 -71.20
N GLY A 636 -53.63 5.10 -70.55
CA GLY A 636 -53.56 4.30 -69.33
C GLY A 636 -52.95 2.92 -69.50
N SER A 637 -52.99 2.35 -70.73
CA SER A 637 -52.37 1.07 -70.99
C SER A 637 -50.84 1.14 -71.10
N THR A 638 -50.36 2.17 -71.77
CA THR A 638 -48.91 2.43 -71.91
C THR A 638 -48.27 2.78 -70.62
N LYS A 639 -48.93 3.61 -69.77
CA LYS A 639 -48.46 3.92 -68.43
C LYS A 639 -48.33 2.68 -67.55
N LYS A 640 -49.27 1.77 -67.63
CA LYS A 640 -49.25 0.50 -66.89
C LYS A 640 -48.09 -0.40 -67.36
N TYR A 641 -47.82 -0.51 -68.66
CA TYR A 641 -46.67 -1.28 -69.15
C TYR A 641 -45.32 -0.69 -68.79
N LEU A 642 -45.19 0.63 -68.83
CA LEU A 642 -43.98 1.33 -68.40
C LEU A 642 -43.74 1.13 -66.90
N GLN A 643 -44.79 1.19 -66.07
CA GLN A 643 -44.70 0.90 -64.65
C GLN A 643 -44.26 -0.54 -64.37
N ILE A 644 -44.74 -1.48 -65.12
CA ILE A 644 -44.30 -2.89 -65.04
C ILE A 644 -42.83 -3.02 -65.43
N ILE A 645 -42.40 -2.37 -66.49
CA ILE A 645 -41.01 -2.37 -66.94
C ILE A 645 -40.11 -1.75 -65.87
N LYS A 646 -40.47 -0.61 -65.37
CA LYS A 646 -39.75 0.10 -64.26
C LYS A 646 -39.62 -0.79 -63.03
N ASN A 647 -40.74 -1.33 -62.54
CA ASN A 647 -40.77 -2.17 -61.33
C ASN A 647 -39.95 -3.45 -61.50
N ASN A 648 -39.96 -4.08 -62.70
CA ASN A 648 -39.15 -5.24 -62.97
C ASN A 648 -37.65 -4.93 -63.11
N ALA A 649 -37.32 -3.79 -63.69
CA ALA A 649 -35.92 -3.32 -63.76
C ALA A 649 -35.38 -2.98 -62.38
N GLU A 650 -36.16 -2.29 -61.54
CA GLU A 650 -35.83 -2.03 -60.09
C GLU A 650 -35.62 -3.35 -59.32
N ARG A 651 -36.54 -4.31 -59.48
CA ARG A 651 -36.44 -5.61 -58.84
C ARG A 651 -35.17 -6.35 -59.23
N MET A 652 -34.82 -6.33 -60.50
CA MET A 652 -33.60 -6.99 -61.03
C MET A 652 -32.34 -6.24 -60.53
N GLN A 653 -32.33 -4.90 -60.53
CA GLN A 653 -31.22 -4.12 -59.96
C GLN A 653 -31.02 -4.45 -58.50
N LYS A 654 -32.11 -4.56 -57.72
CA LYS A 654 -32.05 -4.94 -56.31
C LYS A 654 -31.47 -6.36 -56.13
N LEU A 655 -31.90 -7.33 -56.90
CA LEU A 655 -31.39 -8.69 -56.82
C LEU A 655 -29.90 -8.79 -57.19
N ILE A 656 -29.46 -8.03 -58.18
CA ILE A 656 -28.04 -7.98 -58.58
C ILE A 656 -27.21 -7.26 -57.52
N SER A 657 -27.74 -6.20 -56.92
CA SER A 657 -27.10 -5.50 -55.80
C SER A 657 -26.95 -6.41 -54.56
N GLU A 658 -28.00 -7.15 -54.22
CA GLU A 658 -27.96 -8.12 -53.12
C GLU A 658 -26.93 -9.24 -53.41
N LEU A 659 -26.80 -9.69 -54.64
CA LEU A 659 -25.79 -10.67 -55.04
C LEU A 659 -24.35 -10.12 -54.95
N MET A 660 -24.15 -8.82 -55.24
CA MET A 660 -22.87 -8.13 -55.14
C MET A 660 -22.51 -7.79 -53.67
N GLU A 661 -23.48 -7.40 -52.86
CA GLU A 661 -23.32 -7.15 -51.42
C GLU A 661 -22.96 -8.46 -50.71
N PHE A 662 -23.54 -9.58 -51.09
CA PHE A 662 -23.21 -10.90 -50.62
C PHE A 662 -21.73 -11.30 -50.81
N ARG A 663 -21.09 -10.82 -51.88
CA ARG A 663 -19.67 -11.00 -52.12
C ARG A 663 -18.77 -10.10 -51.23
N LYS A 664 -19.17 -8.85 -50.98
CA LYS A 664 -18.42 -7.90 -50.15
C LYS A 664 -18.33 -8.33 -48.68
N THR A 665 -19.33 -9.03 -48.18
CA THR A 665 -19.37 -9.50 -46.79
C THR A 665 -18.38 -10.63 -46.45
N LYS A 666 -17.72 -11.21 -47.47
CA LYS A 666 -16.69 -12.26 -47.25
C LYS A 666 -15.25 -11.73 -47.18
N SER A 667 -14.98 -10.46 -47.39
CA SER A 667 -13.61 -9.98 -47.59
C SER A 667 -13.17 -8.71 -46.88
N SER A 668 -13.98 -8.04 -46.03
CA SER A 668 -13.42 -6.91 -45.28
C SER A 668 -14.29 -6.46 -44.12
N ASN A 669 -13.64 -5.91 -43.09
CA ASN A 669 -14.22 -5.24 -41.94
C ASN A 669 -15.24 -4.17 -42.39
N MET A 670 -16.41 -4.18 -41.77
CA MET A 670 -17.45 -3.19 -42.02
C MET A 670 -16.97 -1.87 -41.38
N ASP A 671 -16.63 -0.88 -42.17
CA ASP A 671 -16.33 0.49 -41.67
C ASP A 671 -17.66 1.12 -41.26
N LEU A 672 -17.84 1.27 -39.95
CA LEU A 672 -18.99 1.98 -39.39
C LEU A 672 -18.72 3.48 -39.38
N HIS A 673 -19.71 4.28 -39.78
CA HIS A 673 -19.66 5.73 -39.79
C HIS A 673 -20.66 6.29 -38.75
N PRO A 674 -20.29 6.32 -37.46
CA PRO A 674 -21.22 6.76 -36.43
C PRO A 674 -21.43 8.27 -36.47
N GLU A 675 -22.70 8.68 -36.37
CA GLU A 675 -23.18 10.05 -36.29
C GLU A 675 -24.26 10.19 -35.22
N ASN A 676 -24.63 11.41 -34.90
CA ASN A 676 -25.79 11.61 -34.01
C ASN A 676 -27.09 11.32 -34.75
N VAL A 677 -27.80 10.33 -34.29
CA VAL A 677 -29.05 9.85 -34.92
C VAL A 677 -30.21 10.10 -33.98
N ASN A 678 -31.20 10.84 -34.45
CA ASN A 678 -32.49 10.96 -33.76
C ASN A 678 -33.33 9.72 -34.10
N VAL A 679 -33.41 8.81 -33.12
CA VAL A 679 -34.06 7.51 -33.32
C VAL A 679 -35.57 7.63 -33.54
N LYS A 680 -36.20 8.63 -32.92
CA LYS A 680 -37.61 8.90 -33.11
C LYS A 680 -37.94 9.28 -34.56
N SER A 681 -37.18 10.20 -35.13
CA SER A 681 -37.35 10.62 -36.53
C SER A 681 -37.08 9.49 -37.51
N LEU A 682 -36.09 8.66 -37.19
CA LEU A 682 -35.76 7.47 -38.01
C LEU A 682 -36.87 6.42 -37.97
N MET A 683 -37.49 6.23 -36.81
CA MET A 683 -38.60 5.32 -36.66
C MET A 683 -39.87 5.83 -37.36
N GLU A 684 -40.15 7.13 -37.24
CA GLU A 684 -41.25 7.78 -37.97
C GLU A 684 -41.07 7.63 -39.45
N TYR A 685 -39.87 7.87 -39.99
CA TYR A 685 -39.50 7.64 -41.39
C TYR A 685 -39.72 6.18 -41.82
N ALA A 686 -39.22 5.24 -41.04
CA ALA A 686 -39.36 3.82 -41.33
C ALA A 686 -40.83 3.38 -41.30
N SER A 687 -41.63 3.87 -40.38
CA SER A 687 -43.03 3.53 -40.21
C SER A 687 -43.91 4.04 -41.36
N ASN A 688 -43.58 5.21 -41.88
CA ASN A 688 -44.31 5.86 -42.98
C ASN A 688 -44.35 4.95 -44.26
N ASN A 689 -43.36 4.09 -44.47
CA ASN A 689 -43.31 3.17 -45.61
C ASN A 689 -44.36 2.06 -45.53
N TYR A 690 -45.03 1.88 -44.39
CA TYR A 690 -45.99 0.78 -44.18
C TYR A 690 -47.43 1.28 -43.94
N VAL A 691 -47.70 2.58 -44.12
CA VAL A 691 -48.99 3.17 -43.86
C VAL A 691 -50.09 2.53 -44.69
N ASP A 692 -49.81 2.20 -45.94
CA ASP A 692 -50.78 1.54 -46.85
C ASP A 692 -51.08 0.11 -46.40
N ILE A 693 -50.07 -0.60 -45.94
CA ILE A 693 -50.21 -1.99 -45.41
C ILE A 693 -51.01 -1.99 -44.11
N LEU A 694 -50.80 -0.98 -43.26
CA LEU A 694 -51.61 -0.78 -42.03
C LEU A 694 -53.09 -0.65 -42.34
N LYS A 695 -53.45 0.22 -43.30
CA LYS A 695 -54.79 0.46 -43.73
C LYS A 695 -55.45 -0.73 -44.39
N GLU A 696 -54.74 -1.40 -45.30
CA GLU A 696 -55.25 -2.55 -46.04
C GLU A 696 -55.48 -3.74 -45.15
N ASN A 697 -54.58 -4.04 -44.22
CA ASN A 697 -54.65 -5.20 -43.34
C ASN A 697 -55.35 -4.89 -41.97
N LYS A 698 -55.71 -3.63 -41.71
CA LYS A 698 -56.32 -3.16 -40.48
C LYS A 698 -55.54 -3.58 -39.23
N ILE A 699 -54.23 -3.37 -39.29
CA ILE A 699 -53.30 -3.66 -38.19
C ILE A 699 -53.27 -2.48 -37.25
N ASP A 700 -53.43 -2.77 -35.95
CA ASP A 700 -53.22 -1.78 -34.91
C ASP A 700 -51.74 -1.56 -34.66
N PHE A 701 -51.26 -0.39 -35.02
CA PHE A 701 -49.82 -0.06 -34.95
C PHE A 701 -49.58 1.06 -33.97
N LYS A 702 -48.76 0.77 -32.93
CA LYS A 702 -48.42 1.72 -31.89
C LYS A 702 -46.90 1.80 -31.73
N VAL A 703 -46.38 3.01 -31.63
CA VAL A 703 -44.99 3.30 -31.32
C VAL A 703 -44.91 4.10 -30.04
N GLU A 704 -44.22 3.57 -29.07
CA GLU A 704 -43.97 4.24 -27.80
C GLU A 704 -42.45 4.53 -27.67
N THR A 705 -42.12 5.76 -27.34
CA THR A 705 -40.74 6.19 -27.16
C THR A 705 -40.58 6.75 -25.76
N HIS A 706 -39.74 6.12 -24.94
CA HIS A 706 -39.44 6.54 -23.59
C HIS A 706 -38.01 7.14 -23.57
N ASP A 707 -37.87 8.39 -23.17
CA ASP A 707 -36.62 9.16 -22.93
C ASP A 707 -35.49 8.91 -23.98
N THR A 708 -35.88 8.90 -25.25
CA THR A 708 -34.90 8.72 -26.33
C THR A 708 -34.38 10.06 -26.82
N SER A 709 -33.19 10.42 -26.40
CA SER A 709 -32.41 11.49 -26.97
C SER A 709 -31.68 11.01 -28.24
N GLU A 710 -30.91 11.88 -28.88
CA GLU A 710 -30.04 11.50 -29.99
C GLU A 710 -28.99 10.48 -29.53
N ILE A 711 -28.78 9.45 -30.30
CA ILE A 711 -27.77 8.41 -30.05
C ILE A 711 -26.62 8.55 -31.05
N TYR A 712 -25.44 8.20 -30.64
CA TYR A 712 -24.28 8.17 -31.53
C TYR A 712 -24.11 6.79 -32.14
N SER A 713 -24.55 6.61 -33.37
CA SER A 713 -24.56 5.33 -34.08
C SER A 713 -24.47 5.52 -35.61
N ASP A 714 -24.20 4.46 -36.33
CA ASP A 714 -24.26 4.47 -37.81
C ASP A 714 -25.73 4.47 -38.24
N ARG A 715 -26.17 5.60 -38.81
CA ARG A 715 -27.54 5.82 -39.26
C ARG A 715 -27.99 4.74 -40.26
N ASN A 716 -27.14 4.40 -41.23
CA ASN A 716 -27.49 3.43 -42.26
C ASN A 716 -27.62 2.02 -41.70
N ALA A 717 -26.74 1.67 -40.78
CA ALA A 717 -26.83 0.36 -40.10
C ALA A 717 -28.09 0.27 -39.23
N LEU A 718 -28.37 1.33 -38.48
CA LEU A 718 -29.55 1.40 -37.62
C LEU A 718 -30.84 1.39 -38.43
N GLU A 719 -30.88 2.13 -39.54
CA GLU A 719 -31.98 2.12 -40.49
C GLU A 719 -32.23 0.72 -41.04
N LYS A 720 -31.21 0.03 -41.48
CA LYS A 720 -31.32 -1.36 -41.95
C LYS A 720 -31.89 -2.30 -40.88
N ILE A 721 -31.47 -2.14 -39.63
CA ILE A 721 -31.94 -2.94 -38.52
C ILE A 721 -33.43 -2.68 -38.27
N ILE A 722 -33.83 -1.41 -38.18
CA ILE A 722 -35.21 -1.00 -37.96
C ILE A 722 -36.12 -1.52 -39.10
N PHE A 723 -35.74 -1.31 -40.33
CA PHE A 723 -36.50 -1.79 -41.48
C PHE A 723 -36.64 -3.33 -41.52
N ASN A 724 -35.59 -4.06 -41.15
CA ASN A 724 -35.68 -5.50 -41.04
C ASN A 724 -36.66 -5.97 -39.99
N PHE A 725 -36.63 -5.38 -38.79
CA PHE A 725 -37.57 -5.73 -37.74
C PHE A 725 -39.01 -5.34 -38.11
N LEU A 726 -39.23 -4.15 -38.63
CA LEU A 726 -40.54 -3.70 -39.05
C LEU A 726 -41.08 -4.56 -40.21
N SER A 727 -40.25 -4.81 -41.24
CA SER A 727 -40.61 -5.66 -42.34
C SER A 727 -41.05 -7.05 -41.90
N ASN A 728 -40.29 -7.63 -40.95
CA ASN A 728 -40.65 -8.93 -40.38
C ASN A 728 -41.93 -8.84 -39.56
N ALA A 729 -42.10 -7.81 -38.76
CA ALA A 729 -43.34 -7.60 -38.00
C ALA A 729 -44.57 -7.51 -38.92
N PHE A 730 -44.51 -6.68 -39.95
CA PHE A 730 -45.59 -6.53 -40.91
C PHE A 730 -45.84 -7.82 -41.74
N LYS A 731 -44.82 -8.53 -42.15
CA LYS A 731 -44.90 -9.78 -42.87
C LYS A 731 -45.64 -10.88 -42.09
N TYR A 732 -45.37 -10.94 -40.77
CA TYR A 732 -45.88 -12.04 -39.96
C TYR A 732 -47.06 -11.66 -39.08
N THR A 733 -47.56 -10.42 -39.14
CA THR A 733 -48.78 -10.01 -38.43
C THR A 733 -49.99 -10.33 -39.25
N PRO A 734 -50.99 -11.05 -38.71
CA PRO A 734 -52.25 -11.36 -39.44
C PRO A 734 -53.09 -10.11 -39.57
N ARG A 735 -54.08 -10.17 -40.49
CA ARG A 735 -55.08 -9.12 -40.64
C ARG A 735 -55.87 -8.94 -39.34
N TYR A 736 -56.10 -7.69 -38.91
CA TYR A 736 -56.67 -7.31 -37.63
C TYR A 736 -55.72 -7.61 -36.46
N GLY A 737 -54.47 -7.85 -36.66
CA GLY A 737 -53.44 -8.00 -35.62
C GLY A 737 -52.93 -6.64 -35.07
N TYR A 738 -51.99 -6.73 -34.17
CA TYR A 738 -51.33 -5.54 -33.65
C TYR A 738 -49.78 -5.63 -33.84
N ILE A 739 -49.16 -4.48 -33.95
CA ILE A 739 -47.70 -4.31 -33.86
C ILE A 739 -47.43 -3.17 -32.87
N HIS A 740 -46.72 -3.48 -31.82
CA HIS A 740 -46.31 -2.52 -30.81
C HIS A 740 -44.79 -2.39 -30.80
N VAL A 741 -44.31 -1.20 -31.00
CA VAL A 741 -42.85 -0.88 -31.00
C VAL A 741 -42.57 0.01 -29.81
N GLU A 742 -41.67 -0.42 -28.96
CA GLU A 742 -41.21 0.31 -27.80
C GLU A 742 -39.72 0.60 -27.96
N ILE A 743 -39.38 1.85 -27.81
CA ILE A 743 -37.98 2.31 -27.87
C ILE A 743 -37.63 2.95 -26.53
N SER A 744 -36.63 2.44 -25.88
CA SER A 744 -36.11 2.96 -24.62
C SER A 744 -34.60 2.98 -24.60
N GLN A 745 -34.02 3.92 -23.90
CA GLN A 745 -32.59 4.03 -23.68
C GLN A 745 -32.28 3.73 -22.22
N ASN A 746 -31.27 2.89 -21.99
CA ASN A 746 -30.77 2.65 -20.62
C ASN A 746 -29.54 3.51 -20.41
N GLU A 747 -29.67 4.57 -19.60
CA GLU A 747 -28.59 5.53 -19.32
C GLU A 747 -27.34 4.91 -18.70
N PRO A 748 -27.41 3.96 -17.74
CA PRO A 748 -26.22 3.35 -17.17
C PRO A 748 -25.34 2.64 -18.19
N ASP A 749 -25.95 1.95 -19.17
CA ASP A 749 -25.23 1.11 -20.12
C ASP A 749 -25.06 1.77 -21.50
N LYS A 750 -25.62 2.97 -21.70
CA LYS A 750 -25.70 3.68 -23.02
C LYS A 750 -26.21 2.78 -24.14
N THR A 751 -27.18 1.92 -23.81
CA THR A 751 -27.72 0.94 -24.76
C THR A 751 -29.12 1.35 -25.19
N LEU A 752 -29.38 1.30 -26.49
CA LEU A 752 -30.72 1.46 -27.06
C LEU A 752 -31.42 0.12 -27.13
N TYR A 753 -32.60 0.05 -26.58
CA TYR A 753 -33.50 -1.10 -26.70
C TYR A 753 -34.59 -0.79 -27.68
N LEU A 754 -34.69 -1.61 -28.70
CA LEU A 754 -35.75 -1.61 -29.67
C LEU A 754 -36.56 -2.92 -29.49
N LEU A 755 -37.75 -2.80 -28.95
CA LEU A 755 -38.65 -3.92 -28.75
C LEU A 755 -39.80 -3.83 -29.76
N VAL A 756 -39.90 -4.82 -30.61
CA VAL A 756 -40.99 -4.93 -31.61
C VAL A 756 -41.81 -6.16 -31.27
N ARG A 757 -43.01 -5.93 -30.86
CA ARG A 757 -44.03 -6.96 -30.53
C ARG A 757 -45.11 -7.00 -31.61
N ASN A 758 -45.41 -8.15 -32.08
CA ASN A 758 -46.52 -8.31 -33.04
C ASN A 758 -47.38 -9.53 -32.72
N SER A 759 -48.64 -9.52 -33.15
CA SER A 759 -49.58 -10.62 -32.98
C SER A 759 -49.39 -11.77 -33.97
N GLY A 760 -48.17 -11.97 -34.40
CA GLY A 760 -47.80 -13.09 -35.26
C GLY A 760 -47.62 -14.39 -34.46
N LYS A 761 -47.33 -15.47 -35.16
CA LYS A 761 -46.95 -16.76 -34.57
C LYS A 761 -45.57 -16.68 -33.95
N GLY A 762 -45.46 -17.10 -32.71
CA GLY A 762 -44.20 -17.18 -32.01
C GLY A 762 -43.24 -18.23 -32.62
N LEU A 763 -41.98 -18.09 -32.24
CA LEU A 763 -40.93 -19.04 -32.54
C LEU A 763 -40.82 -20.08 -31.42
N THR A 764 -40.45 -21.30 -31.73
CA THR A 764 -40.10 -22.30 -30.71
C THR A 764 -38.73 -21.99 -30.11
N GLU A 765 -38.43 -22.51 -28.93
CA GLU A 765 -37.12 -22.32 -28.30
C GLU A 765 -35.95 -22.71 -29.20
N GLN A 766 -36.12 -23.78 -29.93
CA GLN A 766 -35.10 -24.25 -30.91
C GLN A 766 -34.96 -23.27 -32.07
N GLN A 767 -36.05 -22.71 -32.58
CA GLN A 767 -36.02 -21.69 -33.65
C GLN A 767 -35.43 -20.37 -33.12
N MET A 768 -35.66 -20.02 -31.85
CA MET A 768 -35.04 -18.83 -31.22
C MET A 768 -33.52 -18.96 -31.07
N ALA A 769 -33.04 -20.15 -30.79
CA ALA A 769 -31.58 -20.39 -30.72
C ALA A 769 -30.89 -20.26 -32.08
N GLU A 770 -31.62 -20.53 -33.17
CA GLU A 770 -31.07 -20.59 -34.52
C GLU A 770 -31.47 -19.39 -35.42
N ILE A 771 -32.26 -18.45 -34.92
CA ILE A 771 -32.81 -17.31 -35.70
C ILE A 771 -31.73 -16.39 -36.29
N PHE A 772 -30.58 -16.32 -35.64
CA PHE A 772 -29.43 -15.54 -36.13
C PHE A 772 -28.42 -16.35 -36.91
N ASP A 773 -28.65 -17.66 -37.12
CA ASP A 773 -27.80 -18.47 -37.96
C ASP A 773 -27.97 -18.05 -39.41
N LYS A 774 -26.86 -17.95 -40.15
CA LYS A 774 -26.85 -17.53 -41.55
C LYS A 774 -27.64 -18.53 -42.42
N TYR A 775 -28.58 -18.00 -43.22
CA TYR A 775 -29.38 -18.74 -44.20
C TYR A 775 -30.51 -19.64 -43.66
N LYS A 776 -30.93 -19.51 -42.38
CA LYS A 776 -32.10 -20.23 -41.93
C LYS A 776 -33.37 -19.41 -42.14
N ILE A 777 -34.28 -19.96 -42.94
CA ILE A 777 -35.64 -19.45 -43.17
C ILE A 777 -36.60 -20.47 -42.58
N PHE A 778 -37.48 -20.04 -41.70
CA PHE A 778 -38.44 -20.88 -41.05
C PHE A 778 -39.82 -20.71 -41.71
N ASP A 779 -40.38 -21.79 -42.31
CA ASP A 779 -41.74 -21.81 -42.82
C ASP A 779 -42.71 -21.94 -41.64
N THR A 780 -43.52 -20.91 -41.40
CA THR A 780 -44.48 -20.90 -40.30
C THR A 780 -45.90 -20.86 -40.74
N PRO A 781 -46.75 -21.82 -40.32
CA PRO A 781 -48.20 -21.73 -40.46
C PRO A 781 -48.78 -20.79 -39.35
N LYS A 782 -49.84 -20.08 -39.70
CA LYS A 782 -50.43 -18.97 -38.91
C LYS A 782 -50.96 -19.39 -37.54
N LEU A 783 -50.70 -18.62 -36.48
CA LEU A 783 -51.42 -18.16 -35.28
C LEU A 783 -50.61 -18.25 -33.99
N GLY A 784 -50.54 -17.13 -33.27
CA GLY A 784 -50.01 -16.96 -31.89
C GLY A 784 -49.20 -15.67 -31.71
N ASN A 785 -49.22 -15.14 -30.45
CA ASN A 785 -48.47 -13.91 -30.10
C ASN A 785 -46.95 -14.16 -30.03
N SER A 786 -46.15 -13.35 -30.71
CA SER A 786 -44.69 -13.40 -30.67
C SER A 786 -44.09 -12.09 -30.22
N VAL A 787 -43.00 -12.20 -29.49
CA VAL A 787 -42.18 -11.07 -29.03
C VAL A 787 -40.80 -11.21 -29.69
N SER A 788 -40.37 -10.19 -30.42
CA SER A 788 -38.99 -10.09 -30.93
C SER A 788 -38.21 -9.05 -30.16
N ILE A 789 -37.11 -9.44 -29.51
CA ILE A 789 -36.25 -8.54 -28.75
C ILE A 789 -34.95 -8.38 -29.50
N GLY A 790 -34.59 -7.15 -29.85
CA GLY A 790 -33.28 -6.81 -30.40
C GLY A 790 -32.51 -5.87 -29.45
N ARG A 791 -31.25 -6.16 -29.24
CA ARG A 791 -30.31 -5.27 -28.55
C ARG A 791 -29.32 -4.73 -29.58
N VAL A 792 -29.15 -3.42 -29.64
CA VAL A 792 -28.22 -2.73 -30.54
C VAL A 792 -27.17 -1.96 -29.71
#